data_e74276d27ed904b2e7639aa0f73b838e
#
_entry.id   e74276d27ed904b2e7639aa0f73b838e
#
_cell.length_a   1.000
_cell.length_b   1.000
_cell.length_c   1.000
_cell.angle_alpha   90.00
_cell.angle_beta   90.00
_cell.angle_gamma   90.00
#
_symmetry.space_group_name_H-M   'P 1'
#
loop_
_entity.id
_entity.type
_entity.pdbx_description
1 polymer ?
#
loop_
_entity_poly.entity_id
_entity_poly.type
_entity_poly.pdbx_seq_one_letter_code
_entity_poly.pdbx_strand_id
1 'polypeptide(L)'
;MPIRNSKDLPSIIVLVLLCLLANGSHADEDLAYLDLSLEQLLHVPVTGSTLTEETLKTVPAAVSIFTREQIDRLGMDYLYELLNLVPGFQFNRNASNGLAYTYSARGRRTTQQSLEVMLLIDGKVVNDPRAGSPDITLPLYPLARIERLEVIRGPGSALYGSSAFTGVINIITRKQQKSLALAYGSQQRRQLEGFWSQSVGGWESDFFIHAYKDNGEQFTLRDSFSGQPITTSDPRQQLAVDLALKQGDTGISLSYNRAETEDFYQSENTANGFNANERELWHIAFDQSFKWLPDTQSQVVLSYQQFYYDFKLYVTAPGFLANYSNPPSAEPFWGDAGLAGESWRFTFSNDWAIDDQSSAQWGVQWAQHEETRASARGNYDFIQLSHGQFPVAFYGDEGKVFPIGTEASQSNVGFFVQYLRDLRESTRLTLGGRYDDFTELAGRFSPRLGLVEQLNQTYSLKLLYGEAFRAPTLAEIGLINNPLLFGNPDLNHEIVKTWDLILMGNWKATNLSVGVFENRYEHPIETVFVGAARTYRNGPEEKSQGVEVEWAQELSTHWSLRSTYTYMDLPASAFREAARTGSFEINYAAEKWNWNLLGFYQDERQTPITPTSEQTLDDFWMLNTQWRYQFSAGYELKLQVKNITNEEATTPAQSLGKLDGIPNRGRELSAEVEWRF
;
A
#
# COMPACT_ATOMS: atom_id res chain seq x y z
N MET A 1 15.86 -26.42 -4.13
CA MET A 1 17.24 -26.25 -4.64
C MET A 1 17.60 -24.79 -4.53
N PRO A 2 18.48 -24.33 -3.66
CA PRO A 2 18.74 -22.91 -3.47
C PRO A 2 19.70 -22.42 -4.56
N ILE A 3 19.23 -21.55 -5.45
CA ILE A 3 20.11 -20.76 -6.33
C ILE A 3 20.59 -19.56 -5.50
N ARG A 4 21.66 -19.79 -4.74
CA ARG A 4 22.43 -18.73 -4.07
C ARG A 4 23.65 -18.42 -4.91
N ASN A 5 23.52 -17.46 -5.85
CA ASN A 5 24.68 -16.69 -6.34
C ASN A 5 24.20 -15.37 -6.94
N SER A 6 24.14 -14.34 -6.12
CA SER A 6 23.76 -12.98 -6.49
C SER A 6 24.80 -12.23 -7.36
N LYS A 7 25.85 -12.91 -7.82
CA LYS A 7 26.94 -12.28 -8.61
C LYS A 7 26.69 -12.28 -10.11
N ASP A 8 25.71 -13.04 -10.62
CA ASP A 8 25.45 -13.17 -12.06
C ASP A 8 24.37 -12.25 -12.60
N LEU A 9 23.58 -11.58 -11.71
CA LEU A 9 22.52 -10.64 -12.09
C LEU A 9 23.02 -9.43 -12.91
N PRO A 10 24.19 -8.80 -12.60
CA PRO A 10 24.70 -7.67 -13.38
C PRO A 10 24.99 -8.01 -14.84
N SER A 11 25.39 -9.24 -15.12
CA SER A 11 25.78 -9.66 -16.48
C SER A 11 24.59 -9.88 -17.41
N ILE A 12 23.46 -10.36 -16.89
CA ILE A 12 22.22 -10.55 -17.67
C ILE A 12 21.58 -9.19 -17.97
N ILE A 13 21.59 -8.26 -17.02
CA ILE A 13 21.05 -6.90 -17.19
C ILE A 13 21.86 -6.13 -18.25
N VAL A 14 23.18 -6.25 -18.28
CA VAL A 14 24.04 -5.62 -19.29
C VAL A 14 23.80 -6.22 -20.68
N LEU A 15 23.54 -7.51 -20.80
CA LEU A 15 23.27 -8.16 -22.09
C LEU A 15 21.91 -7.73 -22.67
N VAL A 16 20.88 -7.57 -21.82
CA VAL A 16 19.55 -7.08 -22.22
C VAL A 16 19.63 -5.61 -22.63
N LEU A 17 20.37 -4.77 -21.90
CA LEU A 17 20.59 -3.35 -22.25
C LEU A 17 21.33 -3.16 -23.56
N LEU A 18 22.32 -4.00 -23.90
CA LEU A 18 23.05 -3.94 -25.17
C LEU A 18 22.21 -4.38 -26.37
N CYS A 19 21.26 -5.30 -26.21
CA CYS A 19 20.33 -5.67 -27.28
C CYS A 19 19.26 -4.62 -27.56
N LEU A 20 18.96 -3.74 -26.61
CA LEU A 20 17.92 -2.72 -26.70
C LEU A 20 18.35 -1.41 -27.38
N LEU A 21 19.66 -1.15 -27.50
CA LEU A 21 20.21 0.11 -28.03
C LEU A 21 20.23 0.19 -29.59
N ALA A 22 19.73 -0.82 -30.32
CA ALA A 22 20.00 -0.97 -31.76
C ALA A 22 18.99 -0.34 -32.71
N ASN A 23 17.82 0.18 -32.28
CA ASN A 23 16.84 0.75 -33.21
C ASN A 23 16.12 1.98 -32.61
N GLY A 24 16.67 3.17 -32.83
CA GLY A 24 16.02 4.44 -32.50
C GLY A 24 15.20 4.97 -33.69
N SER A 25 13.90 5.08 -33.55
CA SER A 25 13.06 5.94 -34.39
C SER A 25 12.56 7.11 -33.53
N HIS A 26 12.77 8.33 -34.00
CA HIS A 26 12.31 9.56 -33.36
C HIS A 26 10.80 9.65 -33.46
N ALA A 27 10.12 9.82 -32.31
CA ALA A 27 8.75 10.27 -32.23
C ALA A 27 8.78 11.74 -31.80
N ASP A 28 8.35 12.64 -32.67
CA ASP A 28 8.02 14.03 -32.32
C ASP A 28 6.62 14.03 -31.70
N GLU A 29 6.54 14.01 -30.39
CA GLU A 29 5.35 14.46 -29.66
C GLU A 29 5.75 15.70 -28.84
N ASP A 30 5.11 16.84 -29.15
CA ASP A 30 5.17 18.06 -28.35
C ASP A 30 4.58 17.76 -26.95
N LEU A 31 5.44 17.42 -25.99
CA LEU A 31 5.10 17.25 -24.58
C LEU A 31 4.92 18.63 -23.95
N ALA A 32 3.72 19.20 -24.06
CA ALA A 32 3.34 20.36 -23.28
C ALA A 32 2.91 19.90 -21.87
N TYR A 33 3.35 20.57 -20.80
CA TYR A 33 2.87 20.35 -19.42
C TYR A 33 1.42 20.86 -19.23
N LEU A 34 0.53 20.53 -20.18
CA LEU A 34 -0.87 20.91 -20.11
C LEU A 34 -1.65 19.81 -19.40
N ASP A 35 -2.07 20.11 -18.18
CA ASP A 35 -2.94 19.22 -17.41
C ASP A 35 -4.29 19.00 -18.10
N LEU A 36 -4.88 17.84 -17.86
CA LEU A 36 -6.30 17.65 -18.11
C LEU A 36 -7.07 18.71 -17.33
N SER A 37 -8.01 19.39 -17.99
CA SER A 37 -8.91 20.33 -17.31
C SER A 37 -9.72 19.63 -16.21
N LEU A 38 -10.19 20.37 -15.22
CA LEU A 38 -11.05 19.80 -14.16
C LEU A 38 -12.30 19.13 -14.73
N GLU A 39 -12.80 19.60 -15.88
CA GLU A 39 -13.93 18.98 -16.59
C GLU A 39 -13.51 17.62 -17.20
N GLN A 40 -12.33 17.53 -17.79
CA GLN A 40 -11.81 16.28 -18.35
C GLN A 40 -11.53 15.24 -17.27
N LEU A 41 -11.05 15.66 -16.06
CA LEU A 41 -10.86 14.77 -14.92
C LEU A 41 -12.15 14.08 -14.47
N LEU A 42 -13.32 14.72 -14.60
CA LEU A 42 -14.60 14.12 -14.27
C LEU A 42 -14.98 12.96 -15.21
N HIS A 43 -14.39 12.91 -16.40
CA HIS A 43 -14.61 11.89 -17.42
C HIS A 43 -13.52 10.81 -17.43
N VAL A 44 -12.50 10.90 -16.57
CA VAL A 44 -11.49 9.85 -16.44
C VAL A 44 -12.19 8.56 -16.01
N PRO A 45 -11.96 7.44 -16.72
CA PRO A 45 -12.60 6.18 -16.37
C PRO A 45 -12.11 5.67 -15.01
N VAL A 46 -13.03 5.19 -14.19
CA VAL A 46 -12.80 4.52 -12.90
C VAL A 46 -13.20 3.07 -13.06
N THR A 47 -12.29 2.16 -12.85
CA THR A 47 -12.55 0.71 -12.99
C THR A 47 -12.60 -0.01 -11.65
N GLY A 48 -11.89 0.50 -10.65
CA GLY A 48 -11.73 -0.16 -9.34
C GLY A 48 -13.00 -0.26 -8.49
N SER A 49 -14.10 0.42 -8.82
CA SER A 49 -15.30 0.37 -7.99
C SER A 49 -16.49 -0.39 -8.59
N THR A 50 -16.43 -0.69 -9.90
CA THR A 50 -17.54 -1.34 -10.63
C THR A 50 -17.07 -2.44 -11.57
N LEU A 51 -15.78 -2.72 -11.68
CA LEU A 51 -15.12 -3.63 -12.64
C LEU A 51 -15.32 -3.22 -14.12
N THR A 52 -16.09 -2.18 -14.39
CA THR A 52 -16.30 -1.53 -15.70
C THR A 52 -15.94 -0.06 -15.60
N GLU A 53 -15.73 0.57 -16.75
CA GLU A 53 -15.41 1.99 -16.81
C GLU A 53 -16.64 2.85 -16.45
N GLU A 54 -16.56 3.54 -15.33
CA GLU A 54 -17.50 4.56 -14.87
C GLU A 54 -16.79 5.90 -14.79
N THR A 55 -17.52 6.99 -14.74
CA THR A 55 -16.96 8.33 -14.52
C THR A 55 -17.02 8.72 -13.05
N LEU A 56 -16.21 9.69 -12.61
CA LEU A 56 -16.29 10.22 -11.24
C LEU A 56 -17.69 10.69 -10.85
N LYS A 57 -18.48 11.18 -11.81
CA LYS A 57 -19.87 11.65 -11.57
C LYS A 57 -20.82 10.50 -11.27
N THR A 58 -20.69 9.38 -11.98
CA THR A 58 -21.65 8.28 -11.96
C THR A 58 -21.25 7.13 -11.06
N VAL A 59 -19.95 7.01 -10.74
CA VAL A 59 -19.45 5.94 -9.91
C VAL A 59 -20.08 5.96 -8.51
N PRO A 60 -20.66 4.82 -8.07
CA PRO A 60 -21.30 4.72 -6.75
C PRO A 60 -20.24 4.44 -5.65
N ALA A 61 -19.24 5.30 -5.53
CA ALA A 61 -18.17 5.19 -4.55
C ALA A 61 -17.57 6.56 -4.21
N ALA A 62 -16.94 6.67 -3.04
CA ALA A 62 -16.03 7.76 -2.70
C ALA A 62 -14.66 7.44 -3.32
N VAL A 63 -14.25 8.14 -4.38
CA VAL A 63 -13.05 7.84 -5.14
C VAL A 63 -12.19 9.09 -5.31
N SER A 64 -10.89 8.97 -5.05
CA SER A 64 -9.87 9.94 -5.44
C SER A 64 -9.04 9.37 -6.59
N ILE A 65 -8.76 10.17 -7.61
CA ILE A 65 -7.99 9.78 -8.79
C ILE A 65 -6.77 10.69 -8.91
N PHE A 66 -5.64 10.08 -9.29
CA PHE A 66 -4.42 10.79 -9.69
C PHE A 66 -4.00 10.29 -11.07
N THR A 67 -3.93 11.19 -12.03
CA THR A 67 -3.44 10.91 -13.38
C THR A 67 -1.91 10.96 -13.43
N ARG A 68 -1.33 10.50 -14.53
CA ARG A 68 0.13 10.57 -14.74
C ARG A 68 0.67 11.98 -14.58
N GLU A 69 0.02 12.95 -15.23
CA GLU A 69 0.43 14.36 -15.23
C GLU A 69 0.41 14.92 -13.79
N GLN A 70 -0.61 14.57 -13.01
CA GLN A 70 -0.70 14.97 -11.61
C GLN A 70 0.42 14.33 -10.79
N ILE A 71 0.68 13.03 -10.96
CA ILE A 71 1.73 12.30 -10.22
C ILE A 71 3.10 12.86 -10.55
N ASP A 72 3.37 13.17 -11.83
CA ASP A 72 4.67 13.68 -12.29
C ASP A 72 5.08 15.00 -11.64
N ARG A 73 4.11 15.84 -11.27
CA ARG A 73 4.39 17.16 -10.70
C ARG A 73 4.51 17.19 -9.17
N LEU A 74 4.03 16.13 -8.47
CA LEU A 74 3.93 16.15 -7.00
C LEU A 74 5.28 16.17 -6.27
N GLY A 75 6.37 15.78 -6.92
CA GLY A 75 7.68 15.68 -6.25
C GLY A 75 7.68 14.61 -5.17
N MET A 76 7.13 13.45 -5.50
CA MET A 76 7.06 12.25 -4.66
C MET A 76 7.66 11.06 -5.42
N ASP A 77 8.19 10.08 -4.70
CA ASP A 77 8.83 8.92 -5.30
C ASP A 77 7.98 7.64 -5.16
N TYR A 78 7.25 7.49 -4.05
CA TYR A 78 6.61 6.25 -3.67
C TYR A 78 5.12 6.40 -3.38
N LEU A 79 4.37 5.31 -3.57
CA LEU A 79 2.92 5.24 -3.37
C LEU A 79 2.48 5.75 -1.99
N TYR A 80 3.17 5.37 -0.91
CA TYR A 80 2.79 5.76 0.44
C TYR A 80 2.80 7.29 0.63
N GLU A 81 3.68 8.02 -0.06
CA GLU A 81 3.73 9.48 0.02
C GLU A 81 2.48 10.11 -0.58
N LEU A 82 2.04 9.59 -1.74
CA LEU A 82 0.86 10.09 -2.45
C LEU A 82 -0.44 9.83 -1.68
N LEU A 83 -0.53 8.75 -0.92
CA LEU A 83 -1.74 8.44 -0.15
C LEU A 83 -2.08 9.49 0.92
N ASN A 84 -1.12 10.32 1.37
CA ASN A 84 -1.43 11.47 2.25
C ASN A 84 -2.25 12.58 1.59
N LEU A 85 -2.38 12.55 0.27
CA LEU A 85 -3.22 13.50 -0.47
C LEU A 85 -4.66 13.01 -0.64
N VAL A 86 -4.95 11.79 -0.20
CA VAL A 86 -6.28 11.19 -0.26
C VAL A 86 -6.99 11.48 1.05
N PRO A 87 -8.19 12.10 1.05
CA PRO A 87 -8.95 12.30 2.27
C PRO A 87 -9.17 11.01 3.05
N GLY A 88 -9.04 11.08 4.36
CA GLY A 88 -9.22 9.93 5.25
C GLY A 88 -8.07 8.91 5.23
N PHE A 89 -7.09 9.04 4.35
CA PHE A 89 -5.86 8.24 4.37
C PHE A 89 -4.76 8.97 5.13
N GLN A 90 -3.96 8.19 5.83
CA GLN A 90 -2.73 8.66 6.45
C GLN A 90 -1.72 7.52 6.50
N PHE A 91 -0.43 7.85 6.45
CA PHE A 91 0.61 6.85 6.61
C PHE A 91 1.46 7.14 7.84
N ASN A 92 2.05 6.07 8.38
CA ASN A 92 2.99 6.13 9.49
C ASN A 92 4.18 5.22 9.20
N ARG A 93 5.40 5.69 9.46
CA ARG A 93 6.58 4.87 9.37
C ARG A 93 6.48 3.70 10.35
N ASN A 94 6.71 2.50 9.87
CA ASN A 94 6.54 1.31 10.69
C ASN A 94 7.80 1.03 11.51
N ALA A 95 7.67 0.98 12.82
CA ALA A 95 8.76 0.69 13.73
C ALA A 95 9.13 -0.80 13.82
N SER A 96 8.22 -1.68 13.44
CA SER A 96 8.49 -3.12 13.44
C SER A 96 9.35 -3.56 12.28
N ASN A 97 9.38 -2.73 11.23
CA ASN A 97 10.27 -2.95 10.10
C ASN A 97 10.56 -1.60 9.44
N GLY A 98 11.72 -1.05 9.62
CA GLY A 98 12.10 0.30 9.22
C GLY A 98 11.92 0.65 7.74
N LEU A 99 11.59 -0.31 6.89
CA LEU A 99 11.39 -0.15 5.45
C LEU A 99 9.95 0.22 5.09
N ALA A 100 8.93 -0.29 5.81
CA ALA A 100 7.54 -0.09 5.46
C ALA A 100 6.96 1.19 6.04
N TYR A 101 5.96 1.71 5.32
CA TYR A 101 5.08 2.78 5.77
C TYR A 101 3.66 2.24 5.78
N THR A 102 3.14 2.02 6.98
CA THR A 102 1.79 1.54 7.20
C THR A 102 0.80 2.65 6.88
N TYR A 103 -0.20 2.36 6.08
CA TYR A 103 -1.28 3.28 5.79
C TYR A 103 -2.61 2.78 6.34
N SER A 104 -3.44 3.70 6.75
CA SER A 104 -4.78 3.47 7.25
C SER A 104 -5.79 4.30 6.46
N ALA A 105 -7.03 3.80 6.40
CA ALA A 105 -8.16 4.51 5.85
C ALA A 105 -9.17 4.83 6.95
N ARG A 106 -9.59 6.09 7.06
CA ARG A 106 -10.61 6.58 8.01
C ARG A 106 -10.29 6.21 9.47
N GLY A 107 -8.99 6.28 9.81
CA GLY A 107 -8.50 6.04 11.16
C GLY A 107 -8.52 4.58 11.61
N ARG A 108 -8.74 3.63 10.71
CA ARG A 108 -8.75 2.22 11.05
C ARG A 108 -7.37 1.61 10.87
N ARG A 109 -6.75 1.23 11.97
CA ARG A 109 -5.53 0.44 12.03
C ARG A 109 -5.43 -0.25 13.39
N THR A 110 -5.66 -1.55 13.42
CA THR A 110 -5.62 -2.33 14.65
C THR A 110 -4.27 -2.97 14.91
N THR A 111 -3.47 -3.16 13.88
CA THR A 111 -2.19 -3.87 13.94
C THR A 111 -1.04 -2.99 13.44
N GLN A 112 0.13 -3.59 13.30
CA GLN A 112 1.33 -2.95 12.76
C GLN A 112 1.39 -2.93 11.23
N GLN A 113 0.31 -3.35 10.55
CA GLN A 113 0.26 -3.57 9.12
C GLN A 113 -1.05 -3.02 8.55
N SER A 114 -1.08 -2.73 7.27
CA SER A 114 -2.27 -2.21 6.56
C SER A 114 -3.17 -3.36 6.10
N LEU A 115 -3.75 -4.11 7.02
CA LEU A 115 -4.55 -5.32 6.73
C LEU A 115 -5.93 -5.01 6.15
N GLU A 116 -6.40 -3.80 6.35
CA GLU A 116 -7.76 -3.36 6.04
C GLU A 116 -7.90 -2.73 4.65
N VAL A 117 -6.79 -2.65 3.90
CA VAL A 117 -6.77 -2.05 2.56
C VAL A 117 -6.27 -3.05 1.53
N MET A 118 -6.99 -3.18 0.44
CA MET A 118 -6.58 -4.01 -0.69
C MET A 118 -5.78 -3.19 -1.70
N LEU A 119 -4.67 -3.76 -2.19
CA LEU A 119 -3.87 -3.20 -3.27
C LEU A 119 -4.02 -4.04 -4.54
N LEU A 120 -4.39 -3.37 -5.62
CA LEU A 120 -4.50 -3.95 -6.96
C LEU A 120 -3.45 -3.32 -7.88
N ILE A 121 -2.83 -4.13 -8.72
CA ILE A 121 -2.02 -3.67 -9.86
C ILE A 121 -2.65 -4.22 -11.14
N ASP A 122 -3.12 -3.34 -12.01
CA ASP A 122 -3.90 -3.69 -13.21
C ASP A 122 -5.05 -4.68 -12.89
N GLY A 123 -5.80 -4.42 -11.80
CA GLY A 123 -6.91 -5.25 -11.34
C GLY A 123 -6.55 -6.56 -10.62
N LYS A 124 -5.25 -6.84 -10.42
CA LYS A 124 -4.74 -8.07 -9.79
C LYS A 124 -4.29 -7.81 -8.36
N VAL A 125 -4.78 -8.60 -7.40
CA VAL A 125 -4.45 -8.46 -5.97
C VAL A 125 -3.00 -8.82 -5.70
N VAL A 126 -2.29 -7.95 -4.96
CA VAL A 126 -0.87 -8.13 -4.59
C VAL A 126 -0.60 -8.07 -3.08
N ASN A 127 -1.64 -8.15 -2.26
CA ASN A 127 -1.46 -8.26 -0.80
C ASN A 127 -0.68 -9.53 -0.43
N ASP A 128 0.13 -9.47 0.63
CA ASP A 128 0.88 -10.60 1.15
C ASP A 128 -0.03 -11.83 1.39
N PRO A 129 0.28 -12.99 0.83
CA PRO A 129 -0.55 -14.19 0.97
C PRO A 129 -0.63 -14.71 2.42
N ARG A 130 0.37 -14.44 3.25
CA ARG A 130 0.46 -14.89 4.63
C ARG A 130 -0.19 -13.90 5.61
N ALA A 131 0.13 -12.61 5.48
CA ALA A 131 -0.31 -11.57 6.41
C ALA A 131 -1.36 -10.62 5.83
N GLY A 132 -1.67 -10.69 4.54
CA GLY A 132 -2.69 -9.86 3.90
C GLY A 132 -2.31 -8.38 3.73
N SER A 133 -1.07 -8.00 3.98
CA SER A 133 -0.62 -6.61 4.11
C SER A 133 0.09 -6.09 2.86
N PRO A 134 -0.40 -5.05 2.18
CA PRO A 134 0.24 -4.50 0.99
C PRO A 134 1.47 -3.63 1.31
N ASP A 135 1.54 -2.96 2.46
CA ASP A 135 2.68 -2.14 2.87
C ASP A 135 3.93 -2.96 3.19
N ILE A 136 3.75 -4.20 3.60
CA ILE A 136 4.86 -5.16 3.76
C ILE A 136 5.25 -5.76 2.42
N THR A 137 4.29 -6.07 1.56
CA THR A 137 4.53 -6.69 0.26
C THR A 137 5.30 -5.76 -0.68
N LEU A 138 4.89 -4.50 -0.76
CA LEU A 138 5.44 -3.49 -1.66
C LEU A 138 5.72 -2.17 -0.91
N PRO A 139 6.70 -2.16 0.02
CA PRO A 139 6.94 -1.01 0.90
C PRO A 139 7.34 0.27 0.16
N LEU A 140 8.03 0.14 -0.97
CA LEU A 140 8.58 1.24 -1.77
C LEU A 140 8.07 1.12 -3.22
N TYR A 141 6.74 1.11 -3.45
CA TYR A 141 6.21 1.03 -4.81
C TYR A 141 6.45 2.36 -5.56
N PRO A 142 7.24 2.36 -6.67
CA PRO A 142 7.66 3.58 -7.34
C PRO A 142 6.50 4.24 -8.10
N LEU A 143 6.28 5.54 -7.88
CA LEU A 143 5.27 6.32 -8.60
C LEU A 143 5.54 6.41 -10.10
N ALA A 144 6.80 6.31 -10.53
CA ALA A 144 7.16 6.29 -11.95
C ALA A 144 6.44 5.18 -12.74
N ARG A 145 6.10 4.06 -12.07
CA ARG A 145 5.40 2.92 -12.68
C ARG A 145 3.91 3.18 -12.91
N ILE A 146 3.33 4.18 -12.26
CA ILE A 146 1.88 4.43 -12.21
C ILE A 146 1.46 5.35 -13.35
N GLU A 147 0.53 4.91 -14.19
CA GLU A 147 -0.19 5.76 -15.15
C GLU A 147 -1.35 6.49 -14.47
N ARG A 148 -2.13 5.75 -13.68
CA ARG A 148 -3.27 6.27 -12.93
C ARG A 148 -3.41 5.53 -11.62
N LEU A 149 -3.69 6.26 -10.56
CA LEU A 149 -4.03 5.72 -9.26
C LEU A 149 -5.49 6.02 -8.96
N GLU A 150 -6.25 4.99 -8.59
CA GLU A 150 -7.63 5.09 -8.12
C GLU A 150 -7.68 4.63 -6.66
N VAL A 151 -8.11 5.50 -5.75
CA VAL A 151 -8.25 5.16 -4.34
C VAL A 151 -9.72 5.22 -3.96
N ILE A 152 -10.30 4.05 -3.70
CA ILE A 152 -11.68 3.89 -3.27
C ILE A 152 -11.69 3.88 -1.74
N ARG A 153 -12.49 4.74 -1.14
CA ARG A 153 -12.68 4.86 0.30
C ARG A 153 -13.97 4.14 0.70
N GLY A 154 -13.87 3.31 1.73
CA GLY A 154 -14.99 2.48 2.21
C GLY A 154 -14.99 1.04 1.68
N PRO A 155 -16.06 0.28 1.96
CA PRO A 155 -16.15 -1.15 1.70
C PRO A 155 -16.06 -1.54 0.22
N GLY A 156 -15.11 -2.41 -0.13
CA GLY A 156 -14.95 -2.99 -1.46
C GLY A 156 -15.30 -4.48 -1.56
N SER A 157 -15.66 -5.13 -0.43
CA SER A 157 -15.80 -6.59 -0.38
C SER A 157 -16.91 -7.14 -1.28
N ALA A 158 -17.94 -6.36 -1.61
CA ALA A 158 -18.99 -6.79 -2.53
C ALA A 158 -18.49 -7.17 -3.94
N LEU A 159 -17.28 -6.73 -4.32
CA LEU A 159 -16.62 -7.09 -5.59
C LEU A 159 -15.34 -7.91 -5.37
N TYR A 160 -14.53 -7.53 -4.38
CA TYR A 160 -13.17 -8.02 -4.20
C TYR A 160 -13.02 -9.06 -3.08
N GLY A 161 -14.05 -9.25 -2.23
CA GLY A 161 -14.00 -10.17 -1.11
C GLY A 161 -13.20 -9.66 0.09
N SER A 162 -12.57 -10.58 0.81
CA SER A 162 -11.79 -10.28 2.01
C SER A 162 -10.68 -9.26 1.75
N SER A 163 -10.36 -8.44 2.77
CA SER A 163 -9.32 -7.40 2.78
C SER A 163 -9.62 -6.11 1.99
N ALA A 164 -10.66 -6.06 1.16
CA ALA A 164 -11.20 -4.80 0.66
C ALA A 164 -12.12 -4.17 1.73
N PHE A 165 -11.56 -3.94 2.93
CA PHE A 165 -12.32 -3.70 4.16
C PHE A 165 -12.65 -2.21 4.33
N THR A 166 -11.64 -1.34 4.39
CA THR A 166 -11.82 0.10 4.53
C THR A 166 -11.45 0.88 3.27
N GLY A 167 -10.83 0.21 2.29
CA GLY A 167 -10.48 0.82 1.02
C GLY A 167 -9.86 -0.13 0.02
N VAL A 168 -9.82 0.32 -1.22
CA VAL A 168 -9.12 -0.35 -2.33
C VAL A 168 -8.24 0.68 -3.04
N ILE A 169 -6.98 0.33 -3.21
CA ILE A 169 -6.01 1.09 -4.00
C ILE A 169 -5.82 0.34 -5.31
N ASN A 170 -6.22 0.92 -6.43
CA ASN A 170 -6.06 0.33 -7.75
C ASN A 170 -5.03 1.11 -8.56
N ILE A 171 -3.92 0.48 -8.85
CA ILE A 171 -2.84 1.01 -9.66
C ILE A 171 -3.02 0.54 -11.10
N ILE A 172 -3.11 1.47 -12.03
CA ILE A 172 -3.02 1.23 -13.46
C ILE A 172 -1.60 1.58 -13.88
N THR A 173 -0.90 0.61 -14.48
CA THR A 173 0.51 0.75 -14.82
C THR A 173 0.72 1.45 -16.17
N ARG A 174 1.85 2.18 -16.29
CA ARG A 174 2.27 2.81 -17.55
C ARG A 174 2.59 1.76 -18.61
N LYS A 175 2.15 2.05 -19.83
CA LYS A 175 2.37 1.21 -21.02
C LYS A 175 2.78 2.09 -22.20
N GLN A 176 3.35 1.48 -23.25
CA GLN A 176 3.72 2.15 -24.50
C GLN A 176 4.70 3.32 -24.31
N GLN A 177 5.65 3.16 -23.37
CA GLN A 177 6.65 4.17 -23.06
C GLN A 177 8.06 3.72 -23.47
N LYS A 178 8.91 4.70 -23.80
CA LYS A 178 10.34 4.51 -24.00
C LYS A 178 11.06 5.65 -23.30
N SER A 179 11.65 5.38 -22.15
CA SER A 179 12.42 6.39 -21.43
C SER A 179 13.48 5.77 -20.53
N LEU A 180 14.48 6.58 -20.22
CA LEU A 180 15.52 6.28 -19.24
C LEU A 180 15.68 7.49 -18.34
N ALA A 181 15.58 7.32 -17.03
CA ALA A 181 15.82 8.37 -16.05
C ALA A 181 16.94 7.96 -15.10
N LEU A 182 17.78 8.92 -14.75
CA LEU A 182 18.86 8.78 -13.76
C LEU A 182 18.73 9.89 -12.73
N ALA A 183 18.70 9.53 -11.45
CA ALA A 183 18.65 10.49 -10.36
C ALA A 183 19.81 10.31 -9.38
N TYR A 184 20.23 11.44 -8.81
CA TYR A 184 21.20 11.54 -7.73
C TYR A 184 20.72 12.52 -6.66
N GLY A 185 21.00 12.23 -5.38
CA GLY A 185 20.48 13.10 -4.30
C GLY A 185 21.20 12.96 -2.97
N SER A 186 20.57 13.51 -1.94
CA SER A 186 20.98 13.41 -0.54
C SER A 186 21.19 11.94 -0.15
N GLN A 187 21.93 11.70 0.95
CA GLN A 187 22.27 10.38 1.46
C GLN A 187 22.93 9.47 0.39
N GLN A 188 23.60 10.08 -0.61
CA GLN A 188 24.18 9.39 -1.78
C GLN A 188 23.14 8.57 -2.57
N ARG A 189 21.88 9.03 -2.60
CA ARG A 189 20.82 8.44 -3.42
C ARG A 189 21.29 8.28 -4.87
N ARG A 190 21.08 7.09 -5.42
CA ARG A 190 21.27 6.75 -6.82
C ARG A 190 20.05 5.98 -7.29
N GLN A 191 19.48 6.42 -8.39
CA GLN A 191 18.27 5.81 -8.94
C GLN A 191 18.40 5.71 -10.45
N LEU A 192 17.92 4.59 -10.97
CA LEU A 192 17.73 4.34 -12.39
C LEU A 192 16.29 3.88 -12.60
N GLU A 193 15.62 4.48 -13.59
CA GLU A 193 14.33 4.04 -14.08
C GLU A 193 14.38 3.87 -15.59
N GLY A 194 13.80 2.80 -16.09
CA GLY A 194 13.76 2.51 -17.51
C GLY A 194 12.42 1.94 -17.95
N PHE A 195 11.90 2.45 -19.05
CA PHE A 195 10.74 1.93 -19.76
C PHE A 195 11.14 1.57 -21.18
N TRP A 196 10.67 0.42 -21.63
CA TRP A 196 10.87 -0.01 -23.00
C TRP A 196 9.64 -0.74 -23.52
N SER A 197 8.97 -0.15 -24.49
CA SER A 197 7.81 -0.73 -25.13
C SER A 197 8.08 -0.99 -26.61
N GLN A 198 7.63 -2.14 -27.09
CA GLN A 198 7.72 -2.49 -28.50
C GLN A 198 6.61 -3.44 -28.93
N SER A 199 6.30 -3.43 -30.23
CA SER A 199 5.37 -4.37 -30.85
C SER A 199 6.11 -5.26 -31.84
N VAL A 200 6.06 -6.58 -31.66
CA VAL A 200 6.71 -7.57 -32.52
C VAL A 200 5.77 -8.74 -32.77
N GLY A 201 5.49 -9.04 -34.03
CA GLY A 201 4.67 -10.21 -34.41
C GLY A 201 3.23 -10.18 -33.87
N GLY A 202 2.68 -8.99 -33.65
CA GLY A 202 1.33 -8.79 -33.07
C GLY A 202 1.30 -8.84 -31.54
N TRP A 203 2.42 -9.07 -30.87
CA TRP A 203 2.58 -8.91 -29.43
C TRP A 203 3.07 -7.50 -29.10
N GLU A 204 2.40 -6.85 -28.17
CA GLU A 204 2.84 -5.64 -27.49
C GLU A 204 3.59 -6.08 -26.23
N SER A 205 4.77 -5.53 -26.01
CA SER A 205 5.59 -5.80 -24.83
C SER A 205 5.96 -4.52 -24.13
N ASP A 206 5.71 -4.44 -22.82
CA ASP A 206 6.09 -3.35 -21.95
C ASP A 206 7.04 -3.87 -20.88
N PHE A 207 8.22 -3.30 -20.81
CA PHE A 207 9.24 -3.60 -19.81
C PHE A 207 9.49 -2.37 -18.95
N PHE A 208 9.57 -2.58 -17.63
CA PHE A 208 9.94 -1.56 -16.66
C PHE A 208 11.03 -2.07 -15.73
N ILE A 209 11.97 -1.19 -15.40
CA ILE A 209 12.98 -1.42 -14.37
C ILE A 209 13.11 -0.18 -13.49
N HIS A 210 13.19 -0.40 -12.18
CA HIS A 210 13.55 0.60 -11.18
C HIS A 210 14.62 0.02 -10.27
N ALA A 211 15.74 0.70 -10.15
CA ALA A 211 16.82 0.36 -9.24
C ALA A 211 17.16 1.58 -8.38
N TYR A 212 17.14 1.41 -7.08
CA TYR A 212 17.35 2.46 -6.10
C TYR A 212 18.33 2.01 -5.02
N LYS A 213 19.19 2.94 -4.58
CA LYS A 213 20.06 2.75 -3.40
C LYS A 213 20.38 4.10 -2.77
N ASP A 214 20.35 4.15 -1.43
CA ASP A 214 20.92 5.24 -0.63
C ASP A 214 21.67 4.71 0.61
N ASN A 215 22.38 5.59 1.32
CA ASN A 215 23.10 5.26 2.55
C ASN A 215 22.26 5.55 3.81
N GLY A 216 20.99 5.95 3.65
CA GLY A 216 20.10 6.34 4.74
C GLY A 216 20.43 7.69 5.37
N GLU A 217 19.46 8.23 6.07
CA GLU A 217 19.66 9.37 6.95
C GLU A 217 20.20 8.90 8.30
N GLN A 218 21.00 9.74 8.95
CA GLN A 218 21.51 9.47 10.29
C GLN A 218 20.57 10.05 11.33
N PHE A 219 20.17 9.22 12.28
CA PHE A 219 19.32 9.56 13.40
C PHE A 219 20.06 9.37 14.73
N THR A 220 19.88 10.31 15.66
CA THR A 220 20.25 10.09 17.05
C THR A 220 18.99 9.76 17.82
N LEU A 221 18.89 8.53 18.29
CA LEU A 221 17.71 7.96 18.93
C LEU A 221 18.03 7.52 20.35
N ARG A 222 17.00 7.35 21.17
CA ARG A 222 17.15 6.66 22.44
C ARG A 222 17.13 5.15 22.21
N ASP A 223 18.22 4.46 22.52
CA ASP A 223 18.27 3.00 22.46
C ASP A 223 17.25 2.39 23.44
N SER A 224 16.44 1.49 22.93
CA SER A 224 15.36 0.86 23.68
C SER A 224 15.82 -0.05 24.81
N PHE A 225 17.05 -0.54 24.76
CA PHE A 225 17.60 -1.43 25.78
C PHE A 225 18.33 -0.69 26.88
N SER A 226 19.17 0.27 26.53
CA SER A 226 20.01 1.00 27.49
C SER A 226 19.40 2.35 27.91
N GLY A 227 18.44 2.87 27.14
CA GLY A 227 17.91 4.21 27.32
C GLY A 227 18.89 5.33 26.98
N GLN A 228 20.10 5.02 26.49
CA GLN A 228 21.13 5.97 26.12
C GLN A 228 20.98 6.41 24.66
N PRO A 229 21.49 7.60 24.27
CA PRO A 229 21.53 8.00 22.88
C PRO A 229 22.36 7.03 22.03
N ILE A 230 21.81 6.60 20.89
CA ILE A 230 22.48 5.80 19.86
C ILE A 230 22.31 6.49 18.50
N THR A 231 23.36 6.49 17.68
CA THR A 231 23.28 6.95 16.30
C THR A 231 23.06 5.73 15.39
N THR A 232 22.03 5.81 14.56
CA THR A 232 21.70 4.77 13.56
C THR A 232 21.39 5.40 12.21
N SER A 233 21.27 4.59 11.17
CA SER A 233 20.88 5.04 9.83
C SER A 233 19.83 4.10 9.24
N ASP A 234 19.11 4.57 8.20
CA ASP A 234 18.05 3.83 7.51
C ASP A 234 18.35 3.62 6.01
N PRO A 235 19.49 2.99 5.66
CA PRO A 235 19.83 2.76 4.26
C PRO A 235 18.72 1.95 3.57
N ARG A 236 18.51 2.23 2.28
CA ARG A 236 17.49 1.54 1.47
C ARG A 236 18.09 1.08 0.16
N GLN A 237 17.72 -0.11 -0.25
CA GLN A 237 18.00 -0.61 -1.58
C GLN A 237 16.73 -1.27 -2.13
N GLN A 238 16.47 -1.06 -3.43
CA GLN A 238 15.33 -1.64 -4.12
C GLN A 238 15.69 -2.01 -5.56
N LEU A 239 15.10 -3.11 -6.02
CA LEU A 239 15.02 -3.50 -7.43
C LEU A 239 13.59 -3.92 -7.74
N ALA A 240 12.96 -3.26 -8.73
CA ALA A 240 11.67 -3.66 -9.29
C ALA A 240 11.83 -3.89 -10.79
N VAL A 241 11.26 -4.99 -11.29
CA VAL A 241 11.26 -5.35 -12.71
C VAL A 241 9.89 -5.86 -13.08
N ASP A 242 9.29 -5.30 -14.13
CA ASP A 242 8.01 -5.74 -14.67
C ASP A 242 8.12 -6.02 -16.16
N LEU A 243 7.40 -7.04 -16.60
CA LEU A 243 7.19 -7.38 -18.00
C LEU A 243 5.71 -7.63 -18.23
N ALA A 244 5.11 -6.91 -19.16
CA ALA A 244 3.76 -7.17 -19.63
C ALA A 244 3.79 -7.51 -21.12
N LEU A 245 3.09 -8.55 -21.52
CA LEU A 245 2.93 -9.01 -22.90
C LEU A 245 1.44 -9.03 -23.22
N LYS A 246 1.04 -8.46 -24.35
CA LYS A 246 -0.35 -8.45 -24.79
C LYS A 246 -0.47 -8.78 -26.26
N GLN A 247 -1.43 -9.64 -26.62
CA GLN A 247 -1.82 -9.91 -28.00
C GLN A 247 -3.34 -10.01 -28.09
N GLY A 248 -3.97 -9.03 -28.72
CA GLY A 248 -5.42 -8.92 -28.75
C GLY A 248 -6.02 -8.90 -27.34
N ASP A 249 -6.83 -9.91 -27.03
CA ASP A 249 -7.52 -10.05 -25.74
C ASP A 249 -6.74 -10.90 -24.72
N THR A 250 -5.53 -11.35 -25.03
CA THR A 250 -4.67 -12.16 -24.18
C THR A 250 -3.57 -11.33 -23.56
N GLY A 251 -3.41 -11.40 -22.24
CA GLY A 251 -2.37 -10.72 -21.47
C GLY A 251 -1.55 -11.70 -20.61
N ILE A 252 -0.26 -11.43 -20.47
CA ILE A 252 0.64 -12.11 -19.53
C ILE A 252 1.46 -11.03 -18.83
N SER A 253 1.54 -11.09 -17.51
CA SER A 253 2.38 -10.16 -16.73
C SER A 253 3.25 -10.89 -15.74
N LEU A 254 4.48 -10.39 -15.57
CA LEU A 254 5.46 -10.82 -14.59
C LEU A 254 5.96 -9.59 -13.84
N SER A 255 5.94 -9.64 -12.51
CA SER A 255 6.50 -8.61 -11.65
C SER A 255 7.45 -9.22 -10.63
N TYR A 256 8.58 -8.58 -10.44
CA TYR A 256 9.55 -8.88 -9.39
C TYR A 256 9.85 -7.61 -8.61
N ASN A 257 9.82 -7.69 -7.29
CA ASN A 257 10.21 -6.59 -6.42
C ASN A 257 11.04 -7.13 -5.26
N ARG A 258 12.21 -6.51 -5.02
CA ARG A 258 13.04 -6.76 -3.85
C ARG A 258 13.36 -5.43 -3.20
N ALA A 259 13.21 -5.36 -1.87
CA ALA A 259 13.55 -4.18 -1.09
C ALA A 259 14.24 -4.60 0.22
N GLU A 260 15.27 -3.86 0.62
CA GLU A 260 16.08 -4.15 1.80
C GLU A 260 16.49 -2.89 2.57
N THR A 261 16.67 -3.05 3.89
CA THR A 261 17.25 -2.04 4.80
C THR A 261 18.04 -2.72 5.91
N GLU A 262 18.95 -1.99 6.52
CA GLU A 262 19.80 -2.43 7.61
C GLU A 262 19.79 -1.42 8.76
N ASP A 263 20.29 -1.81 9.93
CA ASP A 263 20.59 -0.99 11.10
C ASP A 263 19.42 -0.33 11.81
N PHE A 264 18.43 0.17 11.08
CA PHE A 264 17.28 0.89 11.60
C PHE A 264 16.35 0.01 12.45
N TYR A 265 15.20 0.53 12.83
CA TYR A 265 14.23 -0.21 13.64
C TYR A 265 13.82 -1.55 13.02
N GLN A 266 13.95 -2.62 13.81
CA GLN A 266 13.34 -3.91 13.58
C GLN A 266 12.68 -4.37 14.88
N SER A 267 11.36 -4.67 14.84
CA SER A 267 10.54 -4.88 16.04
C SER A 267 10.77 -3.80 17.10
N GLU A 268 10.86 -2.54 16.66
CA GLU A 268 11.03 -1.33 17.46
C GLU A 268 12.36 -1.22 18.22
N ASN A 269 13.33 -2.03 17.89
CA ASN A 269 14.70 -1.95 18.42
C ASN A 269 15.68 -1.58 17.32
N THR A 270 16.73 -0.84 17.67
CA THR A 270 17.85 -0.54 16.79
C THR A 270 19.04 -1.40 17.18
N ALA A 271 19.72 -1.97 16.20
CA ALA A 271 20.95 -2.72 16.42
C ALA A 271 21.86 -2.59 15.20
N ASN A 272 22.77 -1.63 15.23
CA ASN A 272 23.69 -1.34 14.15
C ASN A 272 24.61 -2.54 13.86
N GLY A 273 24.76 -2.88 12.59
CA GLY A 273 25.53 -4.04 12.13
C GLY A 273 24.85 -5.40 12.37
N PHE A 274 23.61 -5.41 12.86
CA PHE A 274 22.86 -6.65 13.10
C PHE A 274 21.46 -6.64 12.51
N ASN A 275 20.66 -5.57 12.75
CA ASN A 275 19.33 -5.50 12.17
C ASN A 275 19.40 -5.51 10.65
N ALA A 276 18.57 -6.35 10.05
CA ALA A 276 18.42 -6.43 8.60
C ALA A 276 16.97 -6.80 8.27
N ASN A 277 16.50 -6.33 7.14
CA ASN A 277 15.16 -6.57 6.66
C ASN A 277 15.18 -6.65 5.15
N GLU A 278 14.77 -7.79 4.61
CA GLU A 278 14.71 -8.04 3.17
C GLU A 278 13.33 -8.60 2.81
N ARG A 279 12.80 -8.15 1.66
CA ARG A 279 11.55 -8.63 1.10
C ARG A 279 11.70 -8.88 -0.37
N GLU A 280 11.03 -9.93 -0.82
CA GLU A 280 11.02 -10.32 -2.21
C GLU A 280 9.61 -10.76 -2.59
N LEU A 281 9.10 -10.23 -3.70
CA LEU A 281 7.82 -10.56 -4.28
C LEU A 281 8.00 -11.00 -5.74
N TRP A 282 7.42 -12.15 -6.07
CA TRP A 282 7.14 -12.58 -7.43
C TRP A 282 5.64 -12.61 -7.66
N HIS A 283 5.20 -12.06 -8.77
CA HIS A 283 3.81 -12.12 -9.19
C HIS A 283 3.75 -12.40 -10.69
N ILE A 284 2.98 -13.42 -11.07
CA ILE A 284 2.76 -13.83 -12.46
C ILE A 284 1.25 -13.88 -12.67
N ALA A 285 0.77 -13.34 -13.78
CA ALA A 285 -0.64 -13.42 -14.13
C ALA A 285 -0.85 -13.64 -15.62
N PHE A 286 -1.91 -14.35 -15.92
CA PHE A 286 -2.49 -14.56 -17.25
C PHE A 286 -3.91 -14.00 -17.22
N ASP A 287 -4.29 -13.25 -18.24
CA ASP A 287 -5.64 -12.74 -18.43
C ASP A 287 -6.11 -12.96 -19.88
N GLN A 288 -7.39 -13.32 -20.02
CA GLN A 288 -8.05 -13.52 -21.30
C GLN A 288 -9.43 -12.89 -21.27
N SER A 289 -9.67 -11.95 -22.17
CA SER A 289 -10.99 -11.38 -22.41
C SER A 289 -11.66 -12.05 -23.61
N PHE A 290 -12.98 -12.18 -23.60
CA PHE A 290 -13.75 -12.76 -24.70
C PHE A 290 -15.23 -12.41 -24.60
N LYS A 291 -15.94 -12.58 -25.71
CA LYS A 291 -17.40 -12.46 -25.79
C LYS A 291 -18.00 -13.81 -26.09
N TRP A 292 -18.82 -14.35 -25.20
CA TRP A 292 -19.48 -15.65 -25.40
C TRP A 292 -20.95 -15.51 -25.77
N LEU A 293 -21.56 -14.35 -25.47
CA LEU A 293 -22.91 -13.97 -25.86
C LEU A 293 -22.87 -12.55 -26.43
N PRO A 294 -23.87 -12.15 -27.26
CA PRO A 294 -24.06 -10.75 -27.61
C PRO A 294 -24.17 -9.90 -26.32
N ASP A 295 -23.66 -8.68 -26.39
CA ASP A 295 -23.76 -7.68 -25.30
C ASP A 295 -23.09 -8.09 -23.98
N THR A 296 -22.20 -9.12 -24.03
CA THR A 296 -21.39 -9.52 -22.87
C THR A 296 -19.90 -9.30 -23.11
N GLN A 297 -19.20 -8.95 -22.05
CA GLN A 297 -17.73 -8.94 -22.00
C GLN A 297 -17.30 -9.82 -20.82
N SER A 298 -16.59 -10.89 -21.10
CA SER A 298 -16.10 -11.80 -20.07
C SER A 298 -14.60 -11.75 -19.95
N GLN A 299 -14.09 -11.99 -18.76
CA GLN A 299 -12.66 -12.07 -18.48
C GLN A 299 -12.36 -13.26 -17.57
N VAL A 300 -11.28 -13.94 -17.87
CA VAL A 300 -10.63 -14.93 -16.99
C VAL A 300 -9.28 -14.37 -16.58
N VAL A 301 -8.98 -14.40 -15.29
CA VAL A 301 -7.67 -14.05 -14.75
C VAL A 301 -7.20 -15.21 -13.87
N LEU A 302 -5.96 -15.66 -14.13
CA LEU A 302 -5.25 -16.60 -13.28
C LEU A 302 -3.97 -15.93 -12.81
N SER A 303 -3.72 -15.91 -11.50
CA SER A 303 -2.48 -15.34 -10.97
C SER A 303 -1.84 -16.23 -9.91
N TYR A 304 -0.52 -16.17 -9.85
CA TYR A 304 0.30 -16.77 -8.83
C TYR A 304 1.21 -15.71 -8.22
N GLN A 305 1.35 -15.75 -6.91
CA GLN A 305 2.19 -14.84 -6.14
C GLN A 305 3.02 -15.64 -5.14
N GLN A 306 4.28 -15.27 -4.99
CA GLN A 306 5.18 -15.79 -3.95
C GLN A 306 5.87 -14.62 -3.26
N PHE A 307 5.87 -14.64 -1.93
CA PHE A 307 6.42 -13.58 -1.09
C PHE A 307 7.38 -14.16 -0.06
N TYR A 308 8.52 -13.49 0.12
CA TYR A 308 9.54 -13.79 1.13
C TYR A 308 9.80 -12.56 1.99
N TYR A 309 9.96 -12.79 3.29
CA TYR A 309 10.30 -11.78 4.27
C TYR A 309 11.33 -12.34 5.24
N ASP A 310 12.57 -11.89 5.13
CA ASP A 310 13.68 -12.27 5.98
C ASP A 310 14.12 -11.08 6.85
N PHE A 311 14.32 -11.29 8.15
CA PHE A 311 14.72 -10.22 9.05
C PHE A 311 15.53 -10.71 10.24
N LYS A 312 16.43 -9.85 10.72
CA LYS A 312 17.28 -10.06 11.90
C LYS A 312 17.03 -8.96 12.91
N LEU A 313 16.99 -9.31 14.20
CA LEU A 313 16.75 -8.37 15.29
C LEU A 313 17.33 -8.86 16.61
N TYR A 314 17.61 -7.92 17.51
CA TYR A 314 17.73 -8.23 18.93
C TYR A 314 16.35 -8.14 19.60
N VAL A 315 15.99 -9.19 20.35
CA VAL A 315 14.72 -9.30 21.06
C VAL A 315 14.82 -8.73 22.47
N THR A 316 15.98 -8.95 23.15
CA THR A 316 16.23 -8.45 24.51
C THR A 316 17.57 -7.73 24.62
N ALA A 317 17.69 -6.91 25.67
CA ALA A 317 18.96 -6.29 26.05
C ALA A 317 20.02 -7.34 26.42
N PRO A 318 21.32 -7.02 26.26
CA PRO A 318 22.41 -7.82 26.85
C PRO A 318 22.21 -8.02 28.35
N GLY A 319 22.47 -9.23 28.84
CA GLY A 319 22.34 -9.58 30.26
C GLY A 319 20.91 -9.84 30.78
N PHE A 320 19.89 -9.58 29.98
CA PHE A 320 18.48 -9.77 30.40
C PHE A 320 18.17 -11.23 30.81
N LEU A 321 18.75 -12.20 30.08
CA LEU A 321 18.57 -13.63 30.33
C LEU A 321 19.74 -14.26 31.13
N ALA A 322 20.70 -13.48 31.67
CA ALA A 322 21.91 -14.00 32.27
C ALA A 322 21.68 -14.96 33.43
N ASN A 323 20.69 -14.67 34.27
CA ASN A 323 20.31 -15.50 35.43
C ASN A 323 19.24 -16.56 35.09
N TYR A 324 18.77 -16.58 33.87
CA TYR A 324 17.64 -17.42 33.45
C TYR A 324 18.04 -18.38 32.32
N SER A 325 19.31 -18.45 31.93
CA SER A 325 19.81 -19.30 30.84
C SER A 325 20.73 -20.42 31.33
N ASN A 326 20.80 -21.49 30.52
CA ASN A 326 21.71 -22.62 30.74
C ASN A 326 22.37 -23.05 29.45
N PRO A 327 23.73 -22.97 29.31
CA PRO A 327 24.63 -22.31 30.26
C PRO A 327 24.30 -20.81 30.45
N PRO A 328 24.70 -20.20 31.59
CA PRO A 328 24.52 -18.78 31.82
C PRO A 328 25.18 -17.94 30.72
N SER A 329 24.46 -16.96 30.16
CA SER A 329 24.96 -16.08 29.12
C SER A 329 24.45 -14.66 29.27
N ALA A 330 25.34 -13.68 29.13
CA ALA A 330 24.97 -12.26 29.09
C ALA A 330 24.71 -11.71 27.68
N GLU A 331 24.72 -12.56 26.66
CA GLU A 331 24.42 -12.14 25.29
C GLU A 331 22.97 -11.69 25.14
N PRO A 332 22.69 -10.72 24.27
CA PRO A 332 21.32 -10.38 23.91
C PRO A 332 20.64 -11.59 23.25
N PHE A 333 19.34 -11.73 23.46
CA PHE A 333 18.54 -12.67 22.67
C PHE A 333 18.36 -12.09 21.28
N TRP A 334 18.81 -12.82 20.27
CA TRP A 334 18.62 -12.46 18.88
C TRP A 334 17.79 -13.48 18.12
N GLY A 335 17.12 -12.99 17.06
CA GLY A 335 16.38 -13.78 16.11
C GLY A 335 16.78 -13.45 14.66
N ASP A 336 16.86 -14.50 13.82
CA ASP A 336 17.04 -14.46 12.38
C ASP A 336 15.87 -15.24 11.77
N ALA A 337 14.82 -14.52 11.39
CA ALA A 337 13.54 -15.09 11.01
C ALA A 337 13.32 -15.05 9.51
N GLY A 338 12.75 -16.13 8.99
CA GLY A 338 12.34 -16.27 7.60
C GLY A 338 10.87 -16.67 7.50
N LEU A 339 10.11 -15.84 6.81
CA LEU A 339 8.70 -16.02 6.53
C LEU A 339 8.48 -16.09 5.02
N ALA A 340 7.61 -16.97 4.56
CA ALA A 340 7.23 -17.03 3.15
C ALA A 340 5.79 -17.50 3.01
N GLY A 341 5.15 -17.05 1.94
CA GLY A 341 3.83 -17.50 1.56
C GLY A 341 3.63 -17.44 0.07
N GLU A 342 2.66 -18.20 -0.39
CA GLU A 342 2.24 -18.19 -1.78
C GLU A 342 0.72 -18.11 -1.91
N SER A 343 0.26 -17.64 -3.06
CA SER A 343 -1.17 -17.68 -3.37
C SER A 343 -1.43 -17.94 -4.84
N TRP A 344 -2.46 -18.73 -5.07
CA TRP A 344 -3.12 -18.88 -6.35
C TRP A 344 -4.46 -18.16 -6.32
N ARG A 345 -4.79 -17.48 -7.41
CA ARG A 345 -6.09 -16.83 -7.58
C ARG A 345 -6.62 -17.08 -8.97
N PHE A 346 -7.90 -17.42 -9.04
CA PHE A 346 -8.66 -17.51 -10.26
C PHE A 346 -9.86 -16.57 -10.16
N THR A 347 -10.10 -15.78 -11.20
CA THR A 347 -11.28 -14.92 -11.31
C THR A 347 -11.91 -15.13 -12.67
N PHE A 348 -13.20 -15.42 -12.69
CA PHE A 348 -14.04 -15.26 -13.86
C PHE A 348 -15.02 -14.13 -13.58
N SER A 349 -15.10 -13.18 -14.47
CA SER A 349 -16.05 -12.08 -14.40
C SER A 349 -16.77 -11.91 -15.75
N ASN A 350 -18.00 -11.48 -15.68
CA ASN A 350 -18.81 -11.18 -16.86
C ASN A 350 -19.54 -9.86 -16.64
N ASP A 351 -19.48 -9.01 -17.66
CA ASP A 351 -20.23 -7.79 -17.78
C ASP A 351 -21.26 -7.93 -18.90
N TRP A 352 -22.52 -7.66 -18.60
CA TRP A 352 -23.64 -7.84 -19.48
C TRP A 352 -24.44 -6.53 -19.60
N ALA A 353 -24.44 -5.93 -20.78
CA ALA A 353 -25.33 -4.83 -21.13
C ALA A 353 -26.73 -5.42 -21.42
N ILE A 354 -27.66 -5.27 -20.46
CA ILE A 354 -29.02 -5.82 -20.56
C ILE A 354 -29.87 -4.98 -21.52
N ASP A 355 -29.83 -3.68 -21.35
CA ASP A 355 -30.44 -2.66 -22.20
C ASP A 355 -29.70 -1.33 -22.05
N ASP A 356 -30.14 -0.26 -22.73
CA ASP A 356 -29.51 1.07 -22.71
C ASP A 356 -29.49 1.71 -21.32
N GLN A 357 -30.26 1.22 -20.35
CA GLN A 357 -30.40 1.77 -19.00
C GLN A 357 -29.94 0.82 -17.92
N SER A 358 -29.59 -0.43 -18.25
CA SER A 358 -29.24 -1.42 -17.25
C SER A 358 -28.12 -2.33 -17.67
N SER A 359 -27.24 -2.63 -16.73
CA SER A 359 -26.18 -3.62 -16.86
C SER A 359 -26.11 -4.50 -15.62
N ALA A 360 -25.58 -5.69 -15.78
CA ALA A 360 -25.28 -6.60 -14.68
C ALA A 360 -23.87 -7.13 -14.79
N GLN A 361 -23.21 -7.21 -13.66
CA GLN A 361 -21.89 -7.80 -13.50
C GLN A 361 -22.00 -8.98 -12.56
N TRP A 362 -21.34 -10.07 -12.86
CA TRP A 362 -21.30 -11.22 -11.97
C TRP A 362 -20.02 -12.01 -12.20
N GLY A 363 -19.63 -12.76 -11.21
CA GLY A 363 -18.44 -13.58 -11.34
C GLY A 363 -18.22 -14.53 -10.19
N VAL A 364 -17.17 -15.32 -10.37
CA VAL A 364 -16.67 -16.30 -9.42
C VAL A 364 -15.20 -16.05 -9.21
N GLN A 365 -14.78 -16.07 -7.96
CA GLN A 365 -13.39 -15.98 -7.57
C GLN A 365 -13.04 -17.16 -6.68
N TRP A 366 -11.88 -17.73 -6.91
CA TRP A 366 -11.25 -18.70 -6.02
C TRP A 366 -9.87 -18.19 -5.65
N ALA A 367 -9.51 -18.36 -4.39
CA ALA A 367 -8.17 -18.07 -3.91
C ALA A 367 -7.70 -19.15 -2.94
N GLN A 368 -6.42 -19.46 -3.00
CA GLN A 368 -5.74 -20.32 -2.04
C GLN A 368 -4.48 -19.59 -1.57
N HIS A 369 -4.30 -19.54 -0.26
CA HIS A 369 -3.14 -18.97 0.41
C HIS A 369 -2.45 -20.05 1.23
N GLU A 370 -1.13 -20.07 1.21
CA GLU A 370 -0.33 -21.04 1.96
C GLU A 370 0.88 -20.33 2.60
N GLU A 371 1.14 -20.61 3.87
CA GLU A 371 2.38 -20.26 4.55
C GLU A 371 3.41 -21.36 4.25
N THR A 372 4.39 -21.07 3.40
CA THR A 372 5.39 -22.06 2.94
C THR A 372 6.65 -22.08 3.79
N ARG A 373 6.87 -21.04 4.62
CA ARG A 373 7.97 -20.95 5.58
C ARG A 373 7.59 -20.02 6.72
N ALA A 374 7.75 -20.50 7.95
CA ALA A 374 7.67 -19.68 9.15
C ALA A 374 8.63 -20.26 10.21
N SER A 375 9.89 -19.85 10.14
CA SER A 375 10.94 -20.32 11.04
C SER A 375 11.84 -19.19 11.49
N ALA A 376 12.42 -19.31 12.68
CA ALA A 376 13.44 -18.40 13.18
C ALA A 376 14.59 -19.16 13.80
N ARG A 377 15.82 -18.70 13.54
CA ARG A 377 17.02 -19.13 14.22
C ARG A 377 17.33 -18.14 15.34
N GLY A 378 17.71 -18.64 16.52
CA GLY A 378 18.10 -17.79 17.64
C GLY A 378 19.01 -18.48 18.62
N ASN A 379 19.70 -17.68 19.44
CA ASN A 379 20.69 -18.17 20.41
C ASN A 379 20.08 -18.67 21.74
N TYR A 380 18.77 -18.44 21.95
CA TYR A 380 18.02 -19.01 23.08
C TYR A 380 16.85 -19.84 22.56
N ASP A 381 16.35 -20.76 23.40
CA ASP A 381 15.23 -21.63 23.03
C ASP A 381 13.90 -20.87 22.99
N PHE A 382 13.37 -20.66 21.80
CA PHE A 382 12.12 -19.94 21.55
C PHE A 382 10.91 -20.63 22.22
N ILE A 383 10.89 -21.97 22.19
CA ILE A 383 9.80 -22.76 22.73
C ILE A 383 9.78 -22.61 24.27
N GLN A 384 10.92 -22.75 24.92
CA GLN A 384 11.01 -22.57 26.36
C GLN A 384 10.63 -21.16 26.78
N LEU A 385 11.12 -20.12 26.05
CA LEU A 385 10.77 -18.72 26.31
C LEU A 385 9.27 -18.47 26.17
N SER A 386 8.66 -18.96 25.08
CA SER A 386 7.24 -18.76 24.82
C SER A 386 6.33 -19.43 25.86
N HIS A 387 6.80 -20.49 26.50
CA HIS A 387 6.07 -21.20 27.56
C HIS A 387 6.53 -20.82 28.97
N GLY A 388 7.41 -19.81 29.11
CA GLY A 388 7.92 -19.38 30.44
C GLY A 388 8.71 -20.44 31.18
N GLN A 389 9.37 -21.36 30.47
CA GLN A 389 10.18 -22.43 31.03
C GLN A 389 11.61 -21.97 31.29
N PHE A 390 12.03 -21.99 32.52
CA PHE A 390 13.36 -21.55 32.93
C PHE A 390 14.08 -22.67 33.74
N PRO A 391 15.45 -22.79 33.64
CA PRO A 391 16.33 -21.96 32.82
C PRO A 391 16.18 -22.29 31.33
N VAL A 392 16.34 -21.26 30.49
CA VAL A 392 16.25 -21.34 29.01
C VAL A 392 17.57 -21.88 28.47
N ALA A 393 17.53 -22.82 27.52
CA ALA A 393 18.73 -23.31 26.85
C ALA A 393 19.36 -22.19 25.97
N PHE A 394 20.67 -22.03 26.10
CA PHE A 394 21.48 -21.10 25.31
C PHE A 394 22.34 -21.88 24.32
N TYR A 395 22.32 -21.49 23.05
CA TYR A 395 22.95 -22.20 21.91
C TYR A 395 24.15 -21.45 21.31
N GLY A 396 24.56 -20.31 21.90
CA GLY A 396 25.67 -19.50 21.37
C GLY A 396 25.39 -18.90 19.99
N ASP A 397 26.48 -18.52 19.30
CA ASP A 397 26.41 -17.84 17.98
C ASP A 397 25.81 -18.69 16.87
N GLU A 398 25.98 -20.03 16.93
CA GLU A 398 25.38 -20.92 15.93
C GLU A 398 23.87 -20.89 15.97
N GLY A 399 23.30 -20.72 17.17
CA GLY A 399 21.87 -20.71 17.40
C GLY A 399 21.19 -22.04 17.02
N LYS A 400 19.85 -22.08 17.17
CA LYS A 400 19.01 -23.21 16.76
C LYS A 400 17.80 -22.69 16.00
N VAL A 401 17.32 -23.46 15.02
CA VAL A 401 16.15 -23.14 14.24
C VAL A 401 14.89 -23.67 14.92
N PHE A 402 13.85 -22.83 14.98
CA PHE A 402 12.56 -23.13 15.57
C PHE A 402 11.44 -22.81 14.57
N PRO A 403 10.38 -23.63 14.46
CA PRO A 403 9.17 -23.26 13.76
C PRO A 403 8.46 -22.15 14.55
N ILE A 404 8.06 -21.09 13.88
CA ILE A 404 7.30 -19.97 14.46
C ILE A 404 5.93 -19.77 13.81
N GLY A 405 5.53 -20.65 12.91
CA GLY A 405 4.22 -20.74 12.29
C GLY A 405 3.80 -22.19 12.08
N THR A 406 2.53 -22.40 11.79
CA THR A 406 1.91 -23.73 11.60
C THR A 406 1.96 -24.21 10.16
N GLU A 407 2.54 -23.45 9.23
CA GLU A 407 2.48 -23.71 7.77
C GLU A 407 1.02 -23.95 7.31
N ALA A 408 0.14 -23.06 7.79
CA ALA A 408 -1.29 -23.15 7.51
C ALA A 408 -1.62 -22.80 6.06
N SER A 409 -2.75 -23.30 5.59
CA SER A 409 -3.35 -22.92 4.31
C SER A 409 -4.81 -22.48 4.50
N GLN A 410 -5.28 -21.59 3.66
CA GLN A 410 -6.65 -21.12 3.64
C GLN A 410 -7.13 -20.98 2.19
N SER A 411 -8.31 -21.50 1.88
CA SER A 411 -8.94 -21.28 0.58
C SER A 411 -10.34 -20.70 0.73
N ASN A 412 -10.75 -19.93 -0.27
CA ASN A 412 -12.11 -19.41 -0.36
C ASN A 412 -12.63 -19.42 -1.79
N VAL A 413 -13.95 -19.54 -1.91
CA VAL A 413 -14.71 -19.32 -3.14
C VAL A 413 -15.70 -18.20 -2.91
N GLY A 414 -15.69 -17.19 -3.80
CA GLY A 414 -16.61 -16.05 -3.73
C GLY A 414 -17.47 -15.95 -4.99
N PHE A 415 -18.76 -15.68 -4.81
CA PHE A 415 -19.70 -15.36 -5.88
C PHE A 415 -20.18 -13.93 -5.69
N PHE A 416 -20.06 -13.11 -6.72
CA PHE A 416 -20.56 -11.75 -6.68
C PHE A 416 -21.52 -11.45 -7.83
N VAL A 417 -22.46 -10.53 -7.56
CA VAL A 417 -23.36 -9.97 -8.55
C VAL A 417 -23.58 -8.48 -8.25
N GLN A 418 -23.59 -7.67 -9.28
CA GLN A 418 -23.93 -6.25 -9.20
C GLN A 418 -24.87 -5.90 -10.34
N TYR A 419 -25.93 -5.17 -10.04
CA TYR A 419 -26.89 -4.67 -11.00
C TYR A 419 -26.87 -3.15 -10.96
N LEU A 420 -26.72 -2.52 -12.12
CA LEU A 420 -26.73 -1.07 -12.31
C LEU A 420 -27.95 -0.72 -13.16
N ARG A 421 -28.69 0.31 -12.75
CA ARG A 421 -29.85 0.80 -13.50
C ARG A 421 -29.97 2.31 -13.41
N ASP A 422 -30.14 2.93 -14.58
CA ASP A 422 -30.56 4.31 -14.70
C ASP A 422 -32.10 4.36 -14.53
N LEU A 423 -32.54 4.75 -13.32
CA LEU A 423 -33.98 4.92 -12.99
C LEU A 423 -34.59 6.11 -13.75
N ARG A 424 -33.74 7.10 -14.02
CA ARG A 424 -33.98 8.31 -14.81
C ARG A 424 -32.62 8.75 -15.38
N GLU A 425 -32.63 9.70 -16.32
CA GLU A 425 -31.40 10.30 -16.85
C GLU A 425 -30.51 10.92 -15.75
N SER A 426 -31.12 11.37 -14.63
CA SER A 426 -30.43 11.96 -13.48
C SER A 426 -30.12 10.97 -12.35
N THR A 427 -30.74 9.78 -12.32
CA THR A 427 -30.73 8.91 -11.15
C THR A 427 -30.22 7.53 -11.49
N ARG A 428 -29.06 7.15 -10.96
CA ARG A 428 -28.50 5.79 -11.09
C ARG A 428 -28.57 5.03 -9.78
N LEU A 429 -29.09 3.82 -9.84
CA LEU A 429 -29.14 2.85 -8.74
C LEU A 429 -28.14 1.73 -8.99
N THR A 430 -27.36 1.38 -7.98
CA THR A 430 -26.49 0.22 -7.96
C THR A 430 -26.86 -0.69 -6.80
N LEU A 431 -27.12 -1.94 -7.08
CA LEU A 431 -27.37 -3.00 -6.10
C LEU A 431 -26.31 -4.10 -6.29
N GLY A 432 -25.63 -4.48 -5.24
CA GLY A 432 -24.61 -5.50 -5.31
C GLY A 432 -24.62 -6.42 -4.10
N GLY A 433 -24.04 -7.57 -4.25
CA GLY A 433 -23.80 -8.49 -3.16
C GLY A 433 -22.82 -9.58 -3.53
N ARG A 434 -22.12 -10.07 -2.54
CA ARG A 434 -21.15 -11.13 -2.66
C ARG A 434 -21.31 -12.13 -1.52
N TYR A 435 -21.17 -13.40 -1.81
CA TYR A 435 -21.06 -14.45 -0.81
C TYR A 435 -19.70 -15.14 -0.94
N ASP A 436 -18.96 -15.21 0.15
CA ASP A 436 -17.69 -15.90 0.25
C ASP A 436 -17.84 -17.10 1.20
N ASP A 437 -17.31 -18.24 0.78
CA ASP A 437 -17.24 -19.48 1.54
C ASP A 437 -15.78 -19.88 1.75
N PHE A 438 -15.40 -20.12 3.00
CA PHE A 438 -14.04 -20.43 3.42
C PHE A 438 -13.96 -21.87 3.94
N THR A 439 -12.80 -22.51 3.78
CA THR A 439 -12.61 -23.90 4.23
C THR A 439 -12.79 -24.09 5.74
N GLU A 440 -12.43 -23.10 6.56
CA GLU A 440 -12.40 -23.24 8.03
C GLU A 440 -13.14 -22.12 8.78
N LEU A 441 -13.81 -21.23 8.06
CA LEU A 441 -14.55 -20.11 8.63
C LEU A 441 -15.99 -20.13 8.10
N ALA A 442 -16.91 -19.52 8.85
CA ALA A 442 -18.29 -19.36 8.40
C ALA A 442 -18.37 -18.52 7.12
N GLY A 443 -19.23 -18.93 6.19
CA GLY A 443 -19.47 -18.14 4.99
C GLY A 443 -20.04 -16.75 5.29
N ARG A 444 -19.71 -15.75 4.45
CA ARG A 444 -20.11 -14.35 4.69
C ARG A 444 -20.76 -13.74 3.45
N PHE A 445 -21.89 -13.02 3.68
CA PHE A 445 -22.55 -12.20 2.66
C PHE A 445 -22.21 -10.71 2.89
N SER A 446 -21.84 -10.01 1.81
CA SER A 446 -21.48 -8.58 1.80
C SER A 446 -22.38 -7.81 0.82
N PRO A 447 -23.42 -7.11 1.29
CA PRO A 447 -24.30 -6.30 0.45
C PRO A 447 -23.69 -4.94 0.12
N ARG A 448 -24.15 -4.34 -1.00
CA ARG A 448 -23.81 -2.98 -1.43
C ARG A 448 -25.05 -2.30 -2.04
N LEU A 449 -25.23 -1.02 -1.71
CA LEU A 449 -26.21 -0.14 -2.29
C LEU A 449 -25.55 1.19 -2.65
N GLY A 450 -25.81 1.70 -3.84
CA GLY A 450 -25.41 3.02 -4.29
C GLY A 450 -26.56 3.72 -4.99
N LEU A 451 -26.84 4.96 -4.59
CA LEU A 451 -27.74 5.85 -5.28
C LEU A 451 -27.00 7.13 -5.63
N VAL A 452 -26.93 7.43 -6.92
CA VAL A 452 -26.31 8.64 -7.44
C VAL A 452 -27.39 9.47 -8.12
N GLU A 453 -27.57 10.71 -7.64
CA GLU A 453 -28.55 11.65 -8.18
C GLU A 453 -27.82 12.89 -8.72
N GLN A 454 -27.99 13.19 -10.00
CA GLN A 454 -27.59 14.46 -10.58
C GLN A 454 -28.68 15.49 -10.34
N LEU A 455 -28.52 16.33 -9.32
CA LEU A 455 -29.50 17.36 -8.95
C LEU A 455 -29.65 18.41 -10.05
N ASN A 456 -28.60 18.71 -10.76
CA ASN A 456 -28.52 19.54 -11.97
C ASN A 456 -27.16 19.39 -12.65
N GLN A 457 -26.82 20.21 -13.64
CA GLN A 457 -25.54 20.15 -14.36
C GLN A 457 -24.31 20.37 -13.47
N THR A 458 -24.46 21.05 -12.34
CA THR A 458 -23.39 21.43 -11.42
C THR A 458 -23.29 20.51 -10.22
N TYR A 459 -24.41 20.08 -9.66
CA TYR A 459 -24.43 19.33 -8.39
C TYR A 459 -24.88 17.90 -8.56
N SER A 460 -24.18 16.99 -7.89
CA SER A 460 -24.57 15.60 -7.74
C SER A 460 -24.50 15.16 -6.28
N LEU A 461 -25.36 14.23 -5.89
CA LEU A 461 -25.46 13.65 -4.56
C LEU A 461 -25.29 12.15 -4.66
N LYS A 462 -24.45 11.57 -3.79
CA LYS A 462 -24.28 10.12 -3.67
C LYS A 462 -24.68 9.68 -2.27
N LEU A 463 -25.54 8.66 -2.18
CA LEU A 463 -25.84 7.93 -0.95
C LEU A 463 -25.39 6.50 -1.12
N LEU A 464 -24.46 6.06 -0.27
CA LEU A 464 -23.83 4.76 -0.38
C LEU A 464 -23.97 3.98 0.92
N TYR A 465 -24.19 2.68 0.78
CA TYR A 465 -24.11 1.71 1.87
C TYR A 465 -23.32 0.50 1.40
N GLY A 466 -22.44 -0.01 2.25
CA GLY A 466 -21.73 -1.24 1.98
C GLY A 466 -21.31 -1.95 3.25
N GLU A 467 -21.27 -3.27 3.16
CA GLU A 467 -20.62 -4.10 4.16
C GLU A 467 -19.36 -4.74 3.55
N ALA A 468 -18.30 -4.79 4.35
CA ALA A 468 -17.11 -5.55 4.03
C ALA A 468 -16.72 -6.42 5.20
N PHE A 469 -15.89 -7.42 4.92
CA PHE A 469 -15.32 -8.27 5.94
C PHE A 469 -13.84 -8.52 5.68
N ARG A 470 -13.14 -8.90 6.74
CA ARG A 470 -11.77 -9.40 6.69
C ARG A 470 -11.71 -10.76 7.39
N ALA A 471 -11.28 -11.78 6.68
CA ALA A 471 -10.93 -13.05 7.28
C ALA A 471 -9.64 -12.91 8.09
N PRO A 472 -9.49 -13.61 9.22
CA PRO A 472 -8.20 -13.72 9.90
C PRO A 472 -7.12 -14.21 8.93
N THR A 473 -5.93 -13.62 9.02
CA THR A 473 -4.80 -13.99 8.17
C THR A 473 -4.12 -15.26 8.69
N LEU A 474 -3.34 -15.94 7.82
CA LEU A 474 -2.55 -17.12 8.24
C LEU A 474 -1.61 -16.80 9.40
N ALA A 475 -1.07 -15.57 9.43
CA ALA A 475 -0.24 -15.09 10.54
C ALA A 475 -1.02 -14.93 11.85
N GLU A 476 -2.25 -14.40 11.79
CA GLU A 476 -3.08 -14.20 12.99
C GLU A 476 -3.56 -15.51 13.60
N ILE A 477 -3.79 -16.54 12.80
CA ILE A 477 -4.24 -17.86 13.30
C ILE A 477 -3.09 -18.82 13.60
N GLY A 478 -1.99 -18.77 12.84
CA GLY A 478 -0.96 -19.80 12.78
C GLY A 478 0.34 -19.49 13.51
N LEU A 479 0.51 -18.33 14.14
CA LEU A 479 1.77 -17.98 14.83
C LEU A 479 1.96 -18.80 16.09
N ILE A 480 3.08 -19.54 16.21
CA ILE A 480 3.42 -20.41 17.34
C ILE A 480 4.85 -20.16 17.80
N ASN A 481 5.19 -20.59 19.02
CA ASN A 481 6.56 -20.56 19.58
C ASN A 481 7.26 -19.19 19.49
N ASN A 482 6.51 -18.12 19.31
CA ASN A 482 7.04 -16.76 19.32
C ASN A 482 6.90 -16.16 20.72
N PRO A 483 8.00 -15.77 21.39
CA PRO A 483 7.94 -15.29 22.78
C PRO A 483 7.23 -13.94 22.94
N LEU A 484 6.93 -13.23 21.86
CA LEU A 484 6.32 -11.90 21.87
C LEU A 484 4.85 -11.90 21.47
N LEU A 485 4.42 -12.83 20.59
CA LEU A 485 3.09 -12.82 20.00
C LEU A 485 2.67 -14.23 19.55
N PHE A 486 1.46 -14.65 19.92
CA PHE A 486 0.87 -15.93 19.54
C PHE A 486 -0.31 -15.73 18.61
N GLY A 487 -0.50 -16.65 17.66
CA GLY A 487 -1.72 -16.75 16.89
C GLY A 487 -2.92 -17.23 17.71
N ASN A 488 -4.12 -17.04 17.16
CA ASN A 488 -5.36 -17.55 17.74
C ASN A 488 -6.22 -18.18 16.63
N PRO A 489 -6.35 -19.52 16.59
CA PRO A 489 -7.14 -20.20 15.59
C PRO A 489 -8.67 -20.00 15.76
N ASP A 490 -9.14 -19.50 16.92
CA ASP A 490 -10.56 -19.30 17.22
C ASP A 490 -11.09 -17.92 16.74
N LEU A 491 -10.32 -17.18 15.94
CA LEU A 491 -10.73 -15.89 15.41
C LEU A 491 -11.87 -16.01 14.39
N ASN A 492 -12.80 -15.05 14.46
CA ASN A 492 -13.87 -14.86 13.51
C ASN A 492 -13.56 -13.69 12.56
N HIS A 493 -14.36 -13.55 11.48
CA HIS A 493 -14.29 -12.40 10.59
C HIS A 493 -14.47 -11.07 11.33
N GLU A 494 -13.69 -10.06 10.97
CA GLU A 494 -14.05 -8.67 11.21
C GLU A 494 -15.05 -8.21 10.18
N ILE A 495 -15.97 -7.33 10.57
CA ILE A 495 -17.01 -6.79 9.68
C ILE A 495 -17.00 -5.27 9.80
N VAL A 496 -17.12 -4.58 8.70
CA VAL A 496 -17.40 -3.13 8.67
C VAL A 496 -18.69 -2.87 7.92
N LYS A 497 -19.52 -1.97 8.47
CA LYS A 497 -20.72 -1.43 7.84
C LYS A 497 -20.54 0.08 7.68
N THR A 498 -20.60 0.56 6.46
CA THR A 498 -20.32 1.96 6.14
C THR A 498 -21.52 2.63 5.48
N TRP A 499 -21.82 3.85 5.91
CA TRP A 499 -22.68 4.79 5.24
C TRP A 499 -21.87 6.00 4.78
N ASP A 500 -22.08 6.41 3.54
CA ASP A 500 -21.53 7.66 3.00
C ASP A 500 -22.64 8.52 2.38
N LEU A 501 -22.58 9.82 2.62
CA LEU A 501 -23.36 10.84 1.92
C LEU A 501 -22.40 11.88 1.35
N ILE A 502 -22.33 12.02 0.02
CA ILE A 502 -21.35 12.86 -0.65
C ILE A 502 -22.07 13.84 -1.57
N LEU A 503 -21.85 15.14 -1.35
CA LEU A 503 -22.26 16.22 -2.25
C LEU A 503 -21.07 16.66 -3.09
N MET A 504 -21.22 16.64 -4.41
CA MET A 504 -20.24 17.12 -5.36
C MET A 504 -20.77 18.36 -6.10
N GLY A 505 -19.93 19.37 -6.23
CA GLY A 505 -20.18 20.56 -7.04
C GLY A 505 -19.09 20.73 -8.10
N ASN A 506 -19.48 20.83 -9.36
CA ASN A 506 -18.59 20.95 -10.49
C ASN A 506 -18.92 22.23 -11.29
N TRP A 507 -18.07 23.23 -11.15
CA TRP A 507 -18.13 24.48 -11.93
C TRP A 507 -17.00 24.45 -12.95
N LYS A 508 -17.07 25.34 -13.94
CA LYS A 508 -16.12 25.37 -15.05
C LYS A 508 -14.63 25.29 -14.63
N ALA A 509 -14.27 25.94 -13.52
CA ALA A 509 -12.90 26.02 -13.03
C ALA A 509 -12.73 25.51 -11.60
N THR A 510 -13.75 24.82 -11.03
CA THR A 510 -13.75 24.41 -9.64
C THR A 510 -14.47 23.08 -9.47
N ASN A 511 -13.83 22.14 -8.81
CA ASN A 511 -14.46 20.92 -8.31
C ASN A 511 -14.39 20.92 -6.78
N LEU A 512 -15.54 20.67 -6.14
CA LEU A 512 -15.66 20.53 -4.69
C LEU A 512 -16.43 19.24 -4.37
N SER A 513 -15.88 18.43 -3.49
CA SER A 513 -16.56 17.28 -2.92
C SER A 513 -16.58 17.39 -1.41
N VAL A 514 -17.74 17.21 -0.79
CA VAL A 514 -17.92 17.16 0.66
C VAL A 514 -18.67 15.89 0.99
N GLY A 515 -18.00 15.00 1.74
CA GLY A 515 -18.55 13.72 2.19
C GLY A 515 -18.65 13.64 3.70
N VAL A 516 -19.68 13.00 4.20
CA VAL A 516 -19.79 12.55 5.60
C VAL A 516 -19.89 11.03 5.59
N PHE A 517 -19.22 10.39 6.55
CA PHE A 517 -19.21 8.93 6.65
C PHE A 517 -19.43 8.46 8.09
N GLU A 518 -19.95 7.24 8.22
CA GLU A 518 -20.02 6.47 9.45
C GLU A 518 -19.59 5.03 9.18
N ASN A 519 -18.60 4.54 9.93
CA ASN A 519 -18.17 3.15 9.94
C ASN A 519 -18.50 2.50 11.28
N ARG A 520 -19.08 1.30 11.25
CA ARG A 520 -19.25 0.43 12.42
C ARG A 520 -18.47 -0.85 12.21
N TYR A 521 -17.57 -1.15 13.14
CA TYR A 521 -16.71 -2.32 13.12
C TYR A 521 -17.24 -3.35 14.11
N GLU A 522 -17.64 -4.51 13.62
CA GLU A 522 -18.09 -5.64 14.44
C GLU A 522 -16.94 -6.67 14.51
N HIS A 523 -16.68 -7.18 15.72
CA HIS A 523 -15.64 -8.18 15.96
C HIS A 523 -14.23 -7.81 15.48
N PRO A 524 -13.73 -6.57 15.71
CA PRO A 524 -12.40 -6.16 15.29
C PRO A 524 -11.34 -7.12 15.84
N ILE A 525 -10.36 -7.50 15.03
CA ILE A 525 -9.23 -8.31 15.49
C ILE A 525 -8.17 -7.37 16.06
N GLU A 526 -7.91 -7.51 17.37
CA GLU A 526 -6.97 -6.71 18.12
C GLU A 526 -5.92 -7.57 18.82
N THR A 527 -4.76 -6.99 19.15
CA THR A 527 -3.75 -7.65 19.98
C THR A 527 -3.99 -7.35 21.44
N VAL A 528 -4.01 -8.38 22.28
CA VAL A 528 -4.20 -8.27 23.73
C VAL A 528 -3.07 -8.96 24.49
N PHE A 529 -2.76 -8.47 25.69
CA PHE A 529 -1.77 -9.12 26.55
C PHE A 529 -2.35 -10.35 27.26
N VAL A 530 -1.59 -11.45 27.24
CA VAL A 530 -1.83 -12.66 28.01
C VAL A 530 -0.52 -12.97 28.75
N GLY A 531 -0.43 -12.58 30.00
CA GLY A 531 0.83 -12.59 30.75
C GLY A 531 1.83 -11.59 30.17
N ALA A 532 3.03 -12.06 29.81
CA ALA A 532 4.08 -11.25 29.20
C ALA A 532 4.02 -11.22 27.66
N ALA A 533 3.26 -12.11 27.05
CA ALA A 533 3.10 -12.20 25.61
C ALA A 533 1.79 -11.55 25.14
N ARG A 534 1.65 -11.39 23.84
CA ARG A 534 0.42 -10.91 23.19
C ARG A 534 -0.23 -12.04 22.40
N THR A 535 -1.53 -11.93 22.17
CA THR A 535 -2.28 -12.78 21.24
C THR A 535 -3.35 -11.95 20.55
N TYR A 536 -3.98 -12.52 19.52
CA TYR A 536 -5.08 -11.90 18.80
C TYR A 536 -6.43 -12.29 19.42
N ARG A 537 -7.39 -11.37 19.37
CA ARG A 537 -8.75 -11.58 19.85
C ARG A 537 -9.73 -10.75 19.04
N ASN A 538 -10.95 -11.24 18.82
CA ASN A 538 -12.05 -10.39 18.38
C ASN A 538 -12.50 -9.47 19.53
N GLY A 539 -12.39 -8.17 19.32
CA GLY A 539 -12.76 -7.12 20.27
C GLY A 539 -14.24 -6.72 20.22
N PRO A 540 -14.65 -5.75 21.05
CA PRO A 540 -15.99 -5.20 21.04
C PRO A 540 -16.25 -4.36 19.77
N GLU A 541 -17.53 -4.04 19.52
CA GLU A 541 -17.93 -3.13 18.46
C GLU A 541 -17.31 -1.74 18.65
N GLU A 542 -16.80 -1.17 17.55
CA GLU A 542 -16.22 0.16 17.49
C GLU A 542 -16.90 0.99 16.40
N LYS A 543 -16.79 2.31 16.51
CA LYS A 543 -17.34 3.26 15.55
C LYS A 543 -16.31 4.34 15.20
N SER A 544 -16.22 4.70 13.93
CA SER A 544 -15.59 5.95 13.47
C SER A 544 -16.56 6.71 12.55
N GLN A 545 -16.50 8.04 12.59
CA GLN A 545 -17.30 8.91 11.73
C GLN A 545 -16.51 10.16 11.39
N GLY A 546 -16.86 10.83 10.29
CA GLY A 546 -16.09 12.01 9.92
C GLY A 546 -16.62 12.75 8.71
N VAL A 547 -15.85 13.78 8.36
CA VAL A 547 -16.10 14.65 7.21
C VAL A 547 -14.84 14.66 6.34
N GLU A 548 -15.03 14.49 5.04
CA GLU A 548 -13.98 14.53 4.03
C GLU A 548 -14.28 15.65 3.03
N VAL A 549 -13.30 16.48 2.72
CA VAL A 549 -13.41 17.58 1.76
C VAL A 549 -12.29 17.47 0.74
N GLU A 550 -12.63 17.54 -0.54
CA GLU A 550 -11.68 17.67 -1.66
C GLU A 550 -12.06 18.91 -2.47
N TRP A 551 -11.11 19.80 -2.69
CA TRP A 551 -11.29 21.01 -3.47
C TRP A 551 -10.16 21.12 -4.51
N ALA A 552 -10.56 21.37 -5.77
CA ALA A 552 -9.63 21.65 -6.86
C ALA A 552 -10.10 22.91 -7.62
N GLN A 553 -9.17 23.79 -7.94
CA GLN A 553 -9.43 25.08 -8.56
C GLN A 553 -8.39 25.39 -9.64
N GLU A 554 -8.82 25.68 -10.85
CA GLU A 554 -8.01 26.35 -11.87
C GLU A 554 -8.08 27.86 -11.63
N LEU A 555 -6.97 28.46 -11.18
CA LEU A 555 -6.88 29.91 -10.92
C LEU A 555 -6.63 30.70 -12.21
N SER A 556 -5.93 30.09 -13.16
CA SER A 556 -5.66 30.60 -14.51
C SER A 556 -5.22 29.46 -15.41
N THR A 557 -4.89 29.76 -16.68
CA THR A 557 -4.32 28.77 -17.63
C THR A 557 -2.98 28.16 -17.17
N HIS A 558 -2.31 28.77 -16.19
CA HIS A 558 -1.00 28.30 -15.70
C HIS A 558 -1.02 27.88 -14.23
N TRP A 559 -1.98 28.35 -13.44
CA TRP A 559 -2.03 28.09 -12.01
C TRP A 559 -3.20 27.23 -11.61
N SER A 560 -2.93 26.16 -10.88
CA SER A 560 -3.95 25.32 -10.24
C SER A 560 -3.67 25.14 -8.76
N LEU A 561 -4.76 24.90 -8.03
CA LEU A 561 -4.75 24.62 -6.60
C LEU A 561 -5.55 23.35 -6.34
N ARG A 562 -5.05 22.48 -5.49
CA ARG A 562 -5.80 21.35 -4.94
C ARG A 562 -5.63 21.34 -3.42
N SER A 563 -6.68 20.98 -2.70
CA SER A 563 -6.63 20.86 -1.24
C SER A 563 -7.55 19.76 -0.77
N THR A 564 -7.15 19.08 0.29
CA THR A 564 -7.96 18.09 0.99
C THR A 564 -8.00 18.40 2.48
N TYR A 565 -9.09 18.02 3.13
CA TYR A 565 -9.23 18.09 4.57
C TYR A 565 -10.09 16.94 5.06
N THR A 566 -9.69 16.33 6.15
CA THR A 566 -10.46 15.28 6.83
C THR A 566 -10.50 15.57 8.33
N TYR A 567 -11.68 15.46 8.89
CA TYR A 567 -11.91 15.37 10.33
C TYR A 567 -12.53 14.03 10.67
N MET A 568 -12.02 13.37 11.68
CA MET A 568 -12.48 12.05 12.13
C MET A 568 -12.73 12.07 13.65
N ASP A 569 -13.88 11.56 14.06
CA ASP A 569 -14.16 11.16 15.43
C ASP A 569 -13.79 9.68 15.52
N LEU A 570 -12.70 9.40 16.24
CA LEU A 570 -12.04 8.10 16.26
C LEU A 570 -12.34 7.34 17.55
N PRO A 571 -12.43 5.99 17.51
CA PRO A 571 -12.51 5.20 18.72
C PRO A 571 -11.20 5.28 19.52
N ALA A 572 -11.27 5.01 20.82
CA ALA A 572 -10.11 5.06 21.71
C ALA A 572 -8.97 4.11 21.28
N SER A 573 -9.28 3.03 20.58
CA SER A 573 -8.28 2.10 20.02
C SER A 573 -7.42 2.73 18.92
N ALA A 574 -7.93 3.77 18.23
CA ALA A 574 -7.27 4.46 17.14
C ALA A 574 -6.38 5.64 17.58
N PHE A 575 -5.94 5.68 18.83
CA PHE A 575 -5.17 6.80 19.41
C PHE A 575 -3.85 7.13 18.69
N ARG A 576 -3.34 6.21 17.87
CA ARG A 576 -2.15 6.42 17.02
C ARG A 576 -2.44 7.14 15.72
N GLU A 577 -3.71 7.34 15.39
CA GLU A 577 -4.14 7.99 14.16
C GLU A 577 -4.45 9.46 14.42
N ALA A 578 -4.14 10.33 13.43
CA ALA A 578 -4.48 11.74 13.50
C ALA A 578 -5.98 11.93 13.28
N ALA A 579 -6.64 12.70 14.16
CA ALA A 579 -8.05 13.03 14.02
C ALA A 579 -8.30 14.04 12.89
N ARG A 580 -7.30 14.87 12.57
CA ARG A 580 -7.36 15.84 11.48
C ARG A 580 -6.17 15.63 10.56
N THR A 581 -6.47 15.55 9.26
CA THR A 581 -5.45 15.53 8.21
C THR A 581 -5.82 16.52 7.12
N GLY A 582 -4.83 17.00 6.40
CA GLY A 582 -5.07 17.91 5.29
C GLY A 582 -3.90 17.98 4.34
N SER A 583 -4.16 18.41 3.11
CA SER A 583 -3.12 18.67 2.13
C SER A 583 -3.46 19.89 1.28
N PHE A 584 -2.44 20.51 0.71
CA PHE A 584 -2.59 21.47 -0.35
C PHE A 584 -1.51 21.26 -1.41
N GLU A 585 -1.85 21.57 -2.64
CA GLU A 585 -0.97 21.58 -3.79
C GLU A 585 -1.16 22.90 -4.54
N ILE A 586 -0.09 23.62 -4.82
CA ILE A 586 -0.06 24.79 -5.71
C ILE A 586 0.82 24.41 -6.89
N ASN A 587 0.28 24.43 -8.09
CA ASN A 587 1.00 24.09 -9.30
C ASN A 587 1.03 25.24 -10.28
N TYR A 588 2.20 25.47 -10.85
CA TYR A 588 2.41 26.36 -12.00
C TYR A 588 2.90 25.55 -13.19
N ALA A 589 2.16 25.59 -14.29
CA ALA A 589 2.50 24.89 -15.53
C ALA A 589 2.62 25.90 -16.69
N ALA A 590 3.72 25.84 -17.42
CA ALA A 590 3.96 26.56 -18.65
C ALA A 590 4.58 25.60 -19.66
N GLU A 591 4.71 26.00 -20.95
CA GLU A 591 5.14 25.13 -22.04
C GLU A 591 6.37 24.25 -21.73
N LYS A 592 7.40 24.83 -21.08
CA LYS A 592 8.65 24.13 -20.72
C LYS A 592 8.96 24.06 -19.24
N TRP A 593 8.10 24.65 -18.40
CA TRP A 593 8.32 24.75 -16.98
C TRP A 593 7.14 24.23 -16.20
N ASN A 594 7.40 23.43 -15.20
CA ASN A 594 6.43 23.11 -14.18
C ASN A 594 7.06 23.33 -12.81
N TRP A 595 6.35 24.01 -11.92
CA TRP A 595 6.70 24.16 -10.52
C TRP A 595 5.55 23.74 -9.65
N ASN A 596 5.85 22.98 -8.62
CA ASN A 596 4.86 22.48 -7.67
C ASN A 596 5.32 22.75 -6.23
N LEU A 597 4.41 23.21 -5.39
CA LEU A 597 4.55 23.26 -3.95
C LEU A 597 3.43 22.42 -3.34
N LEU A 598 3.81 21.45 -2.54
CA LEU A 598 2.91 20.53 -1.88
C LEU A 598 3.11 20.60 -0.36
N GLY A 599 2.02 20.60 0.40
CA GLY A 599 2.04 20.45 1.85
C GLY A 599 1.03 19.43 2.32
N PHE A 600 1.38 18.67 3.36
CA PHE A 600 0.41 17.87 4.08
C PHE A 600 0.58 18.01 5.59
N TYR A 601 -0.54 17.93 6.27
CA TYR A 601 -0.71 18.11 7.71
C TYR A 601 -1.22 16.83 8.36
N GLN A 602 -0.65 16.50 9.51
CA GLN A 602 -1.21 15.51 10.43
C GLN A 602 -1.28 16.11 11.83
N ASP A 603 -2.44 15.93 12.48
CA ASP A 603 -2.71 16.38 13.85
C ASP A 603 -1.88 15.61 14.88
N GLU A 604 -1.91 16.05 16.14
CA GLU A 604 -1.28 15.35 17.27
C GLU A 604 -1.76 13.88 17.36
N ARG A 605 -0.88 13.01 17.82
CA ARG A 605 -1.11 11.58 17.97
C ARG A 605 -0.54 11.08 19.27
N GLN A 606 -1.00 9.92 19.72
CA GLN A 606 -0.52 9.33 20.97
C GLN A 606 0.44 8.16 20.69
N THR A 607 1.52 8.07 21.46
CA THR A 607 2.42 6.92 21.47
C THR A 607 2.40 6.28 22.87
N PRO A 608 2.26 4.95 22.97
CA PRO A 608 2.14 4.30 24.28
C PRO A 608 3.50 4.26 24.98
N ILE A 609 3.54 4.67 26.25
CA ILE A 609 4.73 4.60 27.10
C ILE A 609 4.64 3.42 28.06
N THR A 610 3.48 3.25 28.69
CA THR A 610 3.15 2.12 29.53
C THR A 610 1.77 1.59 29.14
N PRO A 611 1.31 0.46 29.68
CA PRO A 611 -0.06 0.00 29.43
C PRO A 611 -1.15 0.99 29.82
N THR A 612 -0.83 2.00 30.65
CA THR A 612 -1.78 2.98 31.19
C THR A 612 -1.36 4.44 30.97
N SER A 613 -0.28 4.70 30.25
CA SER A 613 0.18 6.06 29.96
C SER A 613 0.66 6.20 28.51
N GLU A 614 0.37 7.35 27.93
CA GLU A 614 0.70 7.72 26.58
C GLU A 614 1.46 9.06 26.57
N GLN A 615 2.24 9.29 25.51
CA GLN A 615 2.87 10.56 25.23
C GLN A 615 2.26 11.13 23.95
N THR A 616 1.94 12.41 23.97
CA THR A 616 1.49 13.13 22.77
C THR A 616 2.71 13.43 21.89
N LEU A 617 2.61 13.10 20.62
CA LEU A 617 3.50 13.54 19.56
C LEU A 617 2.86 14.75 18.90
N ASP A 618 3.68 15.80 18.68
CA ASP A 618 3.21 17.05 18.11
C ASP A 618 2.63 16.87 16.69
N ASP A 619 1.73 17.76 16.31
CA ASP A 619 1.29 17.91 14.93
C ASP A 619 2.43 18.44 14.05
N PHE A 620 2.33 18.22 12.74
CA PHE A 620 3.35 18.69 11.81
C PHE A 620 2.79 19.05 10.43
N TRP A 621 3.54 19.93 9.75
CA TRP A 621 3.42 20.20 8.33
C TRP A 621 4.66 19.71 7.59
N MET A 622 4.49 18.86 6.58
CA MET A 622 5.57 18.47 5.66
C MET A 622 5.39 19.21 4.35
N LEU A 623 6.41 19.98 3.93
CA LEU A 623 6.38 20.75 2.70
C LEU A 623 7.40 20.19 1.70
N ASN A 624 6.94 19.94 0.46
CA ASN A 624 7.75 19.45 -0.65
C ASN A 624 7.65 20.41 -1.83
N THR A 625 8.68 20.49 -2.66
CA THR A 625 8.63 21.25 -3.91
C THR A 625 9.39 20.55 -5.00
N GLN A 626 8.93 20.73 -6.23
CA GLN A 626 9.56 20.19 -7.43
C GLN A 626 9.58 21.23 -8.53
N TRP A 627 10.69 21.31 -9.27
CA TRP A 627 10.84 22.04 -10.53
C TRP A 627 11.13 21.05 -11.64
N ARG A 628 10.43 21.20 -12.74
CA ARG A 628 10.64 20.42 -13.96
C ARG A 628 10.94 21.38 -15.11
N TYR A 629 11.91 21.03 -15.92
CA TYR A 629 12.28 21.82 -17.10
C TYR A 629 12.58 20.93 -18.29
N GLN A 630 11.82 21.12 -19.35
CA GLN A 630 12.04 20.46 -20.64
C GLN A 630 13.00 21.30 -21.49
N PHE A 631 14.28 20.92 -21.55
CA PHE A 631 15.30 21.71 -22.25
C PHE A 631 15.43 21.34 -23.73
N SER A 632 14.97 20.18 -24.17
CA SER A 632 14.79 19.82 -25.61
C SER A 632 13.74 18.73 -25.73
N ALA A 633 13.29 18.44 -26.97
CA ALA A 633 12.43 17.32 -27.22
C ALA A 633 13.05 16.05 -26.66
N GLY A 634 12.30 15.34 -25.82
CA GLY A 634 12.72 14.10 -25.16
C GLY A 634 13.63 14.24 -23.95
N TYR A 635 14.08 15.44 -23.51
CA TYR A 635 14.92 15.59 -22.33
C TYR A 635 14.28 16.50 -21.27
N GLU A 636 14.16 15.99 -20.07
CA GLU A 636 13.61 16.70 -18.92
C GLU A 636 14.57 16.66 -17.73
N LEU A 637 14.72 17.80 -17.03
CA LEU A 637 15.41 17.92 -15.74
C LEU A 637 14.35 18.09 -14.67
N LYS A 638 14.44 17.30 -13.58
CA LYS A 638 13.65 17.43 -12.37
C LYS A 638 14.56 17.77 -11.20
N LEU A 639 14.20 18.80 -10.45
CA LEU A 639 14.86 19.16 -9.18
C LEU A 639 13.81 19.07 -8.08
N GLN A 640 14.08 18.31 -7.04
CA GLN A 640 13.13 17.99 -5.99
C GLN A 640 13.72 18.31 -4.62
N VAL A 641 12.91 18.91 -3.76
CA VAL A 641 13.21 19.11 -2.34
C VAL A 641 12.04 18.57 -1.54
N LYS A 642 12.25 17.51 -0.80
CA LYS A 642 11.30 17.00 0.19
C LYS A 642 11.61 17.59 1.55
N ASN A 643 10.57 17.79 2.37
CA ASN A 643 10.69 18.35 3.71
C ASN A 643 11.53 19.65 3.73
N ILE A 644 11.06 20.68 3.01
CA ILE A 644 11.78 21.96 2.82
C ILE A 644 12.17 22.59 4.16
N THR A 645 11.28 22.54 5.13
CA THR A 645 11.44 23.11 6.47
C THR A 645 12.38 22.32 7.36
N ASN A 646 12.72 21.10 6.96
CA ASN A 646 13.43 20.11 7.77
C ASN A 646 12.69 19.79 9.07
N GLU A 647 11.38 19.59 8.95
CA GLU A 647 10.50 19.24 10.05
C GLU A 647 10.88 17.90 10.66
N GLU A 648 11.00 17.82 11.98
CA GLU A 648 11.28 16.58 12.71
C GLU A 648 9.97 15.80 12.98
N ALA A 649 9.33 15.35 11.92
CA ALA A 649 8.09 14.59 12.02
C ALA A 649 8.35 13.20 12.58
N THR A 650 7.58 12.81 13.60
CA THR A 650 7.65 11.47 14.20
C THR A 650 6.33 10.73 14.05
N THR A 651 6.37 9.42 14.02
CA THR A 651 5.20 8.56 13.97
C THR A 651 5.07 7.75 15.26
N PRO A 652 3.83 7.45 15.72
CA PRO A 652 3.63 6.72 16.96
C PRO A 652 4.25 5.33 16.92
N ALA A 653 4.98 4.98 17.97
CA ALA A 653 5.43 3.61 18.20
C ALA A 653 4.24 2.69 18.47
N GLN A 654 4.45 1.42 18.28
CA GLN A 654 3.40 0.41 18.48
C GLN A 654 3.61 -0.40 19.77
N SER A 655 4.85 -0.51 20.22
CA SER A 655 5.19 -1.11 21.50
C SER A 655 5.40 -0.07 22.58
N LEU A 656 5.30 -0.53 23.82
CA LEU A 656 5.49 0.30 25.01
C LEU A 656 6.95 0.75 25.15
N GLY A 657 7.14 1.94 25.72
CA GLY A 657 8.44 2.45 26.13
C GLY A 657 9.26 3.15 25.05
N LYS A 658 8.72 3.40 23.87
CA LYS A 658 9.36 4.21 22.82
C LYS A 658 8.98 5.67 23.01
N LEU A 659 9.79 6.38 23.74
CA LEU A 659 9.68 7.83 23.86
C LEU A 659 9.97 8.50 22.51
N ASP A 660 9.33 9.64 22.26
CA ASP A 660 9.55 10.53 21.12
C ASP A 660 9.11 9.95 19.75
N GLY A 661 8.50 8.74 19.72
CA GLY A 661 8.03 8.11 18.49
C GLY A 661 9.16 7.65 17.55
N ILE A 662 8.81 7.38 16.30
CA ILE A 662 9.73 6.89 15.25
C ILE A 662 9.96 8.04 14.26
N PRO A 663 11.20 8.49 14.03
CA PRO A 663 11.48 9.62 13.17
C PRO A 663 11.24 9.30 11.70
N ASN A 664 10.69 10.25 10.96
CA ASN A 664 10.72 10.27 9.51
C ASN A 664 12.02 10.94 9.02
N ARG A 665 12.32 10.78 7.73
CA ARG A 665 13.47 11.46 7.12
C ARG A 665 13.28 12.96 7.11
N GLY A 666 14.36 13.70 7.36
CA GLY A 666 14.45 15.15 7.26
C GLY A 666 14.46 15.63 5.81
N ARG A 667 15.20 16.70 5.54
CA ARG A 667 15.26 17.29 4.21
C ARG A 667 16.04 16.43 3.22
N GLU A 668 15.39 16.07 2.12
CA GLU A 668 16.00 15.35 1.01
C GLU A 668 16.03 16.21 -0.25
N LEU A 669 17.17 16.20 -0.95
CA LEU A 669 17.40 16.89 -2.22
C LEU A 669 17.70 15.85 -3.30
N SER A 670 17.10 15.99 -4.49
CA SER A 670 17.47 15.18 -5.64
C SER A 670 17.38 15.93 -6.95
N ALA A 671 18.20 15.49 -7.90
CA ALA A 671 18.15 15.89 -9.30
C ALA A 671 18.03 14.64 -10.18
N GLU A 672 17.13 14.70 -11.16
CA GLU A 672 16.87 13.63 -12.12
C GLU A 672 16.92 14.19 -13.53
N VAL A 673 17.53 13.42 -14.44
CA VAL A 673 17.45 13.65 -15.88
C VAL A 673 16.73 12.47 -16.51
N GLU A 674 15.64 12.75 -17.18
CA GLU A 674 14.89 11.77 -17.96
C GLU A 674 15.11 12.01 -19.45
N TRP A 675 15.31 10.94 -20.20
CA TRP A 675 15.37 10.91 -21.65
C TRP A 675 14.24 10.02 -22.19
N ARG A 676 13.38 10.62 -23.04
CA ARG A 676 12.29 9.95 -23.78
C ARG A 676 12.67 9.82 -25.26
N PHE A 677 12.49 8.65 -25.89
CA PHE A 677 12.97 8.34 -27.23
C PHE A 677 12.05 7.43 -28.04
#